data_061cbe9613f91e55d8d83d42bc47c46b
#
_entry.id   061cbe9613f91e55d8d83d42bc47c46b
#
_cell.length_a   1.000
_cell.length_b   1.000
_cell.length_c   1.000
_cell.angle_alpha   90.00
_cell.angle_beta   90.00
_cell.angle_gamma   90.00
#
_symmetry.space_group_name_H-M   'P 1'
#
loop_
_entity.id
_entity.type
_entity.pdbx_description
1 polymer ?
#
loop_
_entity_poly.entity_id
_entity_poly.type
_entity_poly.pdbx_seq_one_letter_code
_entity_poly.pdbx_strand_id
1 'polypeptide(L)'
;MTAQDTAQEAAQEAAQDDSGVSPEAAAAAEAATDTAPENSPLAFMDPGAAPEREPLSVTEQDLPGLPDGVSVEKVEWITDRWVKLHINSAAMPGETVKVQVHLARDWYSSPEKTFPSVWQLGPLYSSEDESAWSYATDAVRFYADKNVNLVLPIGGGGSFFTDWQSADGGKSFKWETFLTKELPPILEQGWRTNDRRAVSGLSMGATGAMVLAGRNAEMFDFAASFSGYLDTSSPLMPRAFGMITEQAGYDARKMWGNYYSPEWFTHDPKLLVGNFRRAGTTVYVAAGNGLAGAWDAQGDIPGSAADINSGAMEAASRVTSQTFVNFANLAGVKTVTKFRPNGTHTWPYWEYEMKQAWPYMADALGLDESDTSVQCEAEGAFAEAVERYRTNKNNYDLGDCISEVYEIRNEDGKVTGTAQDFRGGVVYLKDGADEETGAVATWGRTGAKYRELGGPNSWLGYPVEPDSWARDGGAWAQFEHGFIYWSQVQDGKGPVTVAQDVVDKWSATNWEYGAWGYPVAPEEDITVAGRTGQVQRFENGAALRTPDGDVHLLHGAIAARYLGTDATSVAQREELGFPTGDHSATHVPGYFTDFDNGVIYWSQEYGTALIRHGALFDAYRREDFERGRYGFLTGDETVASDGSRRADFTGGTLFTVGGADGGNTVYTLPNRAIAERYDELDGPDGLLGLPDMDRTPGDTAASPEGTRGQFRDFEHGVLYTSDKGTFVIRHGALFDAYRAQGYEGGELGFITGDYTGHADGSASVEFEGGTLVQDPDGTVHRS
;
A
#
# COMPACT_ATOMS: atom_id res chain seq x y z
N MET A 1 1.41 -19.65 31.30
CA MET A 1 1.38 -18.24 30.88
C MET A 1 2.10 -18.16 29.54
N THR A 2 1.40 -17.84 28.49
CA THR A 2 1.96 -17.71 27.13
C THR A 2 2.39 -16.27 26.90
N ALA A 3 3.22 -16.02 25.89
CA ALA A 3 3.68 -14.67 25.54
C ALA A 3 2.50 -13.70 25.20
N GLN A 4 1.32 -14.24 24.94
CA GLN A 4 0.09 -13.49 24.75
C GLN A 4 -0.49 -12.95 26.06
N ASP A 5 -0.39 -13.72 27.15
CA ASP A 5 -0.89 -13.29 28.48
C ASP A 5 -0.05 -12.13 29.04
N THR A 6 1.26 -12.13 28.77
CA THR A 6 2.18 -11.06 29.22
C THR A 6 2.03 -9.78 28.39
N ALA A 7 1.66 -9.88 27.09
CA ALA A 7 1.39 -8.73 26.23
C ALA A 7 0.05 -8.06 26.59
N GLN A 8 -0.92 -8.84 27.05
CA GLN A 8 -2.23 -8.35 27.46
C GLN A 8 -2.19 -7.69 28.85
N GLU A 9 -1.37 -8.19 29.79
CA GLU A 9 -1.12 -7.52 31.05
C GLU A 9 -0.30 -6.23 30.89
N ALA A 10 0.69 -6.20 30.01
CA ALA A 10 1.47 -4.98 29.70
C ALA A 10 0.64 -3.90 28.96
N ALA A 11 -0.33 -4.31 28.15
CA ALA A 11 -1.27 -3.39 27.51
C ALA A 11 -2.29 -2.81 28.50
N GLN A 12 -2.68 -3.56 29.53
CA GLN A 12 -3.55 -3.07 30.59
C GLN A 12 -2.85 -2.14 31.57
N GLU A 13 -1.54 -2.32 31.81
CA GLU A 13 -0.76 -1.41 32.65
C GLU A 13 -0.36 -0.11 31.97
N ALA A 14 -0.23 -0.11 30.62
CA ALA A 14 0.09 1.09 29.84
C ALA A 14 -1.12 2.00 29.55
N ALA A 15 -2.34 1.54 29.83
CA ALA A 15 -3.59 2.25 29.56
C ALA A 15 -4.19 2.95 30.78
N GLN A 16 -3.43 3.16 31.86
CA GLN A 16 -3.84 4.05 32.93
C GLN A 16 -3.34 5.46 32.65
N ASP A 17 -4.07 6.17 31.79
CA ASP A 17 -3.95 7.62 31.64
C ASP A 17 -4.65 8.33 32.81
N ASP A 18 -4.14 9.51 33.17
CA ASP A 18 -4.54 10.33 34.33
C ASP A 18 -6.01 10.83 34.28
N SER A 19 -6.81 10.43 33.28
CA SER A 19 -8.22 10.81 33.10
C SER A 19 -9.20 10.03 33.99
N GLY A 20 -8.80 8.91 34.59
CA GLY A 20 -9.64 8.10 35.48
C GLY A 20 -10.80 7.36 34.80
N VAL A 21 -10.84 7.33 33.47
CA VAL A 21 -11.85 6.62 32.67
C VAL A 21 -11.26 5.30 32.18
N SER A 22 -11.98 4.19 32.38
CA SER A 22 -11.53 2.89 31.88
C SER A 22 -11.65 2.83 30.35
N PRO A 23 -10.77 2.08 29.65
CA PRO A 23 -10.88 1.88 28.20
C PRO A 23 -12.24 1.34 27.74
N GLU A 24 -12.90 0.55 28.59
CA GLU A 24 -14.27 0.05 28.36
C GLU A 24 -15.33 1.16 28.42
N ALA A 25 -15.14 2.14 29.32
CA ALA A 25 -16.08 3.28 29.42
C ALA A 25 -15.88 4.26 28.26
N ALA A 26 -14.64 4.43 27.77
CA ALA A 26 -14.35 5.24 26.58
C ALA A 26 -14.92 4.58 25.31
N ALA A 27 -14.72 3.28 25.11
CA ALA A 27 -15.29 2.51 24.02
C ALA A 27 -16.83 2.47 24.05
N ALA A 28 -17.43 2.39 25.25
CA ALA A 28 -18.89 2.45 25.41
C ALA A 28 -19.46 3.83 25.10
N ALA A 29 -18.72 4.90 25.41
CA ALA A 29 -19.13 6.28 25.04
C ALA A 29 -19.00 6.53 23.54
N GLU A 30 -17.98 5.98 22.88
CA GLU A 30 -17.80 6.02 21.42
C GLU A 30 -18.94 5.28 20.71
N ALA A 31 -19.22 4.04 21.12
CA ALA A 31 -20.33 3.25 20.58
C ALA A 31 -21.72 3.92 20.81
N ALA A 32 -21.89 4.71 21.87
CA ALA A 32 -23.13 5.41 22.14
C ALA A 32 -23.39 6.61 21.22
N THR A 33 -22.34 7.11 20.53
CA THR A 33 -22.47 8.22 19.55
C THR A 33 -22.52 7.74 18.11
N ASP A 34 -22.00 6.54 17.83
CA ASP A 34 -21.99 5.95 16.49
C ASP A 34 -23.39 5.54 16.04
N THR A 35 -24.14 4.90 16.92
CA THR A 35 -25.51 4.47 16.67
C THR A 35 -26.39 4.79 17.87
N ALA A 36 -27.69 5.00 17.60
CA ALA A 36 -28.64 5.20 18.69
C ALA A 36 -28.78 3.92 19.54
N PRO A 37 -28.82 4.02 20.89
CA PRO A 37 -29.15 2.88 21.71
C PRO A 37 -30.48 2.23 21.27
N GLU A 38 -30.58 0.90 21.25
CA GLU A 38 -31.70 0.14 20.69
C GLU A 38 -33.11 0.58 21.16
N ASN A 39 -33.16 1.18 22.35
CA ASN A 39 -34.43 1.70 22.93
C ASN A 39 -34.44 3.24 23.07
N SER A 40 -33.56 3.96 22.37
CA SER A 40 -33.54 5.41 22.43
C SER A 40 -34.81 6.01 21.82
N PRO A 41 -35.46 6.99 22.48
CA PRO A 41 -36.56 7.73 21.88
C PRO A 41 -36.11 8.54 20.65
N LEU A 42 -34.81 8.68 20.40
CA LEU A 42 -34.21 9.40 19.27
C LEU A 42 -33.63 8.47 18.21
N ALA A 43 -33.89 7.15 18.28
CA ALA A 43 -33.37 6.17 17.31
C ALA A 43 -33.77 6.49 15.85
N PHE A 44 -34.86 7.21 15.62
CA PHE A 44 -35.25 7.65 14.27
C PHE A 44 -34.26 8.64 13.61
N MET A 45 -33.33 9.22 14.37
CA MET A 45 -32.24 10.07 13.84
C MET A 45 -30.97 9.30 13.46
N ASP A 46 -30.93 8.04 13.85
CA ASP A 46 -29.79 7.18 13.53
C ASP A 46 -29.71 6.96 12.02
N PRO A 47 -28.62 7.36 11.35
CA PRO A 47 -28.45 7.15 9.92
C PRO A 47 -28.17 5.67 9.56
N GLY A 48 -28.04 4.79 10.56
CA GLY A 48 -27.58 3.43 10.41
C GLY A 48 -26.06 3.31 10.37
N ALA A 49 -25.55 2.09 10.23
CA ALA A 49 -24.13 1.84 10.17
C ALA A 49 -23.52 2.48 8.91
N ALA A 50 -22.37 3.12 9.06
CA ALA A 50 -21.60 3.61 7.94
C ALA A 50 -21.17 2.43 7.02
N PRO A 51 -21.21 2.60 5.70
CA PRO A 51 -20.75 1.57 4.79
C PRO A 51 -19.25 1.37 4.92
N GLU A 52 -18.80 0.14 4.92
CA GLU A 52 -17.37 -0.19 4.83
C GLU A 52 -16.85 0.22 3.45
N ARG A 53 -15.83 1.08 3.41
CA ARG A 53 -15.22 1.56 2.17
C ARG A 53 -13.75 1.20 2.12
N GLU A 54 -13.40 0.48 1.08
CA GLU A 54 -12.00 0.23 0.76
C GLU A 54 -11.45 1.40 -0.07
N PRO A 55 -10.40 2.12 0.41
CA PRO A 55 -9.83 3.24 -0.34
C PRO A 55 -9.17 2.78 -1.64
N LEU A 56 -9.21 3.62 -2.67
CA LEU A 56 -8.48 3.39 -3.93
C LEU A 56 -6.97 3.40 -3.70
N SER A 57 -6.50 4.34 -2.86
CA SER A 57 -5.10 4.47 -2.46
C SER A 57 -5.00 5.20 -1.12
N VAL A 58 -3.85 5.05 -0.46
CA VAL A 58 -3.49 5.79 0.75
C VAL A 58 -2.19 6.52 0.48
N THR A 59 -2.18 7.84 0.71
CA THR A 59 -1.00 8.68 0.50
C THR A 59 -0.65 9.43 1.78
N GLU A 60 0.61 9.80 1.94
CA GLU A 60 1.08 10.73 2.96
C GLU A 60 1.03 12.16 2.40
N GLN A 61 0.75 13.14 3.25
CA GLN A 61 0.74 14.54 2.86
C GLN A 61 1.47 15.39 3.90
N ASP A 62 2.61 15.95 3.50
CA ASP A 62 3.35 16.91 4.31
C ASP A 62 2.96 18.34 3.90
N LEU A 63 2.38 19.08 4.83
CA LEU A 63 1.95 20.46 4.62
C LEU A 63 2.79 21.40 5.50
N PRO A 64 3.74 22.13 4.94
CA PRO A 64 4.59 23.04 5.71
C PRO A 64 3.80 24.23 6.25
N GLY A 65 4.08 24.64 7.49
CA GLY A 65 3.50 25.85 8.08
C GLY A 65 2.11 25.69 8.71
N LEU A 66 1.66 24.47 8.94
CA LEU A 66 0.49 24.21 9.79
C LEU A 66 0.75 24.68 11.23
N PRO A 67 -0.30 24.93 12.03
CA PRO A 67 -0.16 25.22 13.45
C PRO A 67 0.65 24.15 14.19
N ASP A 68 1.38 24.54 15.22
CA ASP A 68 2.17 23.61 16.03
C ASP A 68 1.32 22.45 16.55
N GLY A 69 1.75 21.21 16.32
CA GLY A 69 1.06 19.99 16.74
C GLY A 69 -0.09 19.54 15.81
N VAL A 70 -0.31 20.24 14.69
CA VAL A 70 -1.27 19.86 13.65
C VAL A 70 -0.53 19.20 12.49
N SER A 71 -1.00 18.06 12.02
CA SER A 71 -0.45 17.37 10.84
C SER A 71 -1.51 16.50 10.17
N VAL A 72 -1.33 16.21 8.89
CA VAL A 72 -2.10 15.20 8.18
C VAL A 72 -1.32 13.89 8.27
N GLU A 73 -1.86 12.91 8.99
CA GLU A 73 -1.22 11.61 9.18
C GLU A 73 -1.22 10.79 7.89
N LYS A 74 -2.39 10.73 7.24
CA LYS A 74 -2.60 10.06 5.95
C LYS A 74 -3.82 10.60 5.24
N VAL A 75 -3.89 10.35 3.94
CA VAL A 75 -5.02 10.64 3.06
C VAL A 75 -5.50 9.34 2.43
N GLU A 76 -6.73 8.96 2.68
CA GLU A 76 -7.40 7.84 2.00
C GLU A 76 -8.20 8.37 0.81
N TRP A 77 -7.84 7.97 -0.39
CA TRP A 77 -8.59 8.28 -1.61
C TRP A 77 -9.74 7.29 -1.77
N ILE A 78 -10.96 7.72 -1.54
CA ILE A 78 -12.18 6.88 -1.69
C ILE A 78 -12.54 6.77 -3.17
N THR A 79 -12.48 7.91 -3.88
CA THR A 79 -12.54 7.99 -5.35
C THR A 79 -11.45 8.94 -5.83
N ASP A 80 -11.36 9.19 -7.13
CA ASP A 80 -10.44 10.19 -7.69
C ASP A 80 -10.74 11.63 -7.24
N ARG A 81 -11.96 11.92 -6.75
CA ARG A 81 -12.38 13.23 -6.23
C ARG A 81 -12.97 13.20 -4.84
N TRP A 82 -12.82 12.12 -4.11
CA TRP A 82 -13.33 12.02 -2.74
C TRP A 82 -12.28 11.41 -1.83
N VAL A 83 -11.83 12.21 -0.87
CA VAL A 83 -10.75 11.82 0.07
C VAL A 83 -11.24 11.83 1.51
N LYS A 84 -10.58 11.06 2.36
CA LYS A 84 -10.71 11.11 3.82
C LYS A 84 -9.34 11.44 4.42
N LEU A 85 -9.26 12.60 5.05
CA LEU A 85 -8.09 13.10 5.75
C LEU A 85 -8.07 12.57 7.17
N HIS A 86 -6.93 12.06 7.62
CA HIS A 86 -6.67 11.70 9.01
C HIS A 86 -5.74 12.77 9.60
N ILE A 87 -6.26 13.55 10.55
CA ILE A 87 -5.62 14.76 11.05
C ILE A 87 -5.28 14.59 12.53
N ASN A 88 -4.02 14.75 12.88
CA ASN A 88 -3.61 14.92 14.27
C ASN A 88 -3.94 16.34 14.69
N SER A 89 -4.82 16.50 15.67
CA SER A 89 -5.29 17.79 16.18
C SER A 89 -4.53 18.22 17.42
N ALA A 90 -4.03 19.44 17.45
CA ALA A 90 -3.43 20.02 18.65
C ALA A 90 -4.49 20.40 19.70
N ALA A 91 -5.71 20.74 19.26
CA ALA A 91 -6.84 21.04 20.15
C ALA A 91 -7.43 19.79 20.82
N MET A 92 -7.36 18.64 20.14
CA MET A 92 -7.84 17.34 20.61
C MET A 92 -6.69 16.31 20.62
N PRO A 93 -5.68 16.46 21.49
CA PRO A 93 -4.50 15.63 21.47
C PRO A 93 -4.83 14.18 21.81
N GLY A 94 -4.23 13.26 21.05
CA GLY A 94 -4.45 11.82 21.20
C GLY A 94 -5.63 11.28 20.39
N GLU A 95 -6.38 12.14 19.71
CA GLU A 95 -7.44 11.75 18.77
C GLU A 95 -7.02 12.08 17.33
N THR A 96 -7.23 11.15 16.41
CA THR A 96 -7.11 11.39 14.97
C THR A 96 -8.46 11.83 14.45
N VAL A 97 -8.60 13.13 14.17
CA VAL A 97 -9.85 13.70 13.64
C VAL A 97 -9.91 13.40 12.14
N LYS A 98 -11.04 12.85 11.69
CA LYS A 98 -11.23 12.51 10.28
C LYS A 98 -12.12 13.55 9.60
N VAL A 99 -11.78 13.91 8.37
CA VAL A 99 -12.58 14.83 7.54
C VAL A 99 -12.65 14.29 6.12
N GLN A 100 -13.85 14.07 5.58
CA GLN A 100 -14.03 13.80 4.17
C GLN A 100 -14.06 15.10 3.38
N VAL A 101 -13.42 15.10 2.21
CA VAL A 101 -13.45 16.21 1.25
C VAL A 101 -13.82 15.64 -0.12
N HIS A 102 -14.96 16.07 -0.66
CA HIS A 102 -15.29 15.82 -2.05
C HIS A 102 -14.84 17.03 -2.87
N LEU A 103 -13.94 16.80 -3.83
CA LEU A 103 -13.27 17.84 -4.60
C LEU A 103 -14.19 18.45 -5.65
N ALA A 104 -14.01 19.72 -5.91
CA ALA A 104 -14.77 20.49 -6.89
C ALA A 104 -14.78 19.85 -8.28
N ARG A 105 -15.85 20.11 -9.07
CA ARG A 105 -16.00 19.57 -10.42
C ARG A 105 -14.76 19.79 -11.29
N ASP A 106 -14.25 21.03 -11.33
CA ASP A 106 -13.13 21.40 -12.20
C ASP A 106 -11.75 21.16 -11.56
N TRP A 107 -11.66 20.30 -10.56
CA TRP A 107 -10.40 20.02 -9.84
C TRP A 107 -9.26 19.64 -10.78
N TYR A 108 -9.50 18.77 -11.74
CA TYR A 108 -8.47 18.30 -12.67
C TYR A 108 -8.41 19.15 -13.96
N SER A 109 -9.55 19.64 -14.45
CA SER A 109 -9.59 20.46 -15.66
C SER A 109 -9.05 21.87 -15.48
N SER A 110 -8.97 22.35 -14.23
CA SER A 110 -8.49 23.70 -13.89
C SER A 110 -7.49 23.66 -12.73
N PRO A 111 -6.24 23.19 -12.93
CA PRO A 111 -5.26 22.94 -11.87
C PRO A 111 -4.91 24.16 -11.02
N GLU A 112 -4.96 25.37 -11.62
CA GLU A 112 -4.63 26.62 -10.94
C GLU A 112 -5.83 27.27 -10.22
N LYS A 113 -7.04 26.72 -10.42
CA LYS A 113 -8.26 27.27 -9.82
C LYS A 113 -8.33 26.91 -8.34
N THR A 114 -8.70 27.86 -7.49
CA THR A 114 -9.11 27.63 -6.11
C THR A 114 -10.63 27.64 -6.00
N PHE A 115 -11.14 26.94 -5.02
CA PHE A 115 -12.59 26.68 -4.90
C PHE A 115 -13.10 27.10 -3.53
N PRO A 116 -14.32 27.65 -3.45
CA PRO A 116 -15.01 27.81 -2.17
C PRO A 116 -15.33 26.46 -1.54
N SER A 117 -15.57 26.44 -0.25
CA SER A 117 -15.90 25.21 0.48
C SER A 117 -17.28 25.26 1.14
N VAL A 118 -17.97 24.12 1.11
CA VAL A 118 -19.26 23.89 1.78
C VAL A 118 -19.06 22.87 2.88
N TRP A 119 -19.25 23.29 4.12
CA TRP A 119 -19.06 22.45 5.29
C TRP A 119 -20.41 21.98 5.81
N GLN A 120 -20.57 20.67 6.00
CA GLN A 120 -21.82 20.09 6.49
C GLN A 120 -21.59 19.34 7.80
N LEU A 121 -22.19 19.83 8.87
CA LEU A 121 -22.08 19.28 10.22
C LEU A 121 -23.15 18.21 10.47
N GLY A 122 -22.74 17.12 11.09
CA GLY A 122 -23.53 15.90 11.28
C GLY A 122 -24.56 15.98 12.43
N PRO A 123 -25.38 14.94 12.57
CA PRO A 123 -26.42 14.79 13.60
C PRO A 123 -25.85 14.47 15.00
N LEU A 124 -26.80 14.21 15.94
CA LEU A 124 -26.46 13.78 17.31
C LEU A 124 -25.72 12.46 17.34
N TYR A 125 -26.15 11.49 16.54
CA TYR A 125 -25.49 10.22 16.33
C TYR A 125 -24.66 10.29 15.04
N SER A 126 -23.37 10.09 15.15
CA SER A 126 -22.42 10.24 14.04
C SER A 126 -21.37 9.15 14.12
N SER A 127 -21.22 8.40 13.05
CA SER A 127 -20.14 7.43 12.92
C SER A 127 -18.77 8.10 13.02
N GLU A 128 -17.82 7.40 13.60
CA GLU A 128 -16.40 7.81 13.61
C GLU A 128 -15.66 7.40 12.33
N ASP A 129 -16.32 6.73 11.37
CA ASP A 129 -15.70 6.23 10.15
C ASP A 129 -16.11 6.98 8.88
N GLU A 130 -17.35 7.50 8.85
CA GLU A 130 -17.88 8.24 7.70
C GLU A 130 -18.94 9.26 8.13
N SER A 131 -18.98 10.40 7.45
CA SER A 131 -20.02 11.39 7.70
C SER A 131 -21.40 10.92 7.22
N ALA A 132 -22.40 11.03 8.06
CA ALA A 132 -23.77 10.64 7.72
C ALA A 132 -24.32 11.36 6.47
N TRP A 133 -23.85 12.56 6.17
CA TRP A 133 -24.20 13.27 4.94
C TRP A 133 -23.83 12.49 3.66
N SER A 134 -22.78 11.68 3.70
CA SER A 134 -22.29 10.96 2.51
C SER A 134 -23.05 9.67 2.22
N TYR A 135 -23.69 9.04 3.20
CA TYR A 135 -24.38 7.76 3.00
C TYR A 135 -25.88 7.78 3.33
N ALA A 136 -26.36 8.71 4.16
CA ALA A 136 -27.79 8.87 4.45
C ALA A 136 -28.47 9.87 3.51
N THR A 137 -27.72 10.57 2.66
CA THR A 137 -28.21 11.51 1.64
C THR A 137 -27.45 11.33 0.33
N ASP A 138 -27.90 12.06 -0.71
CA ASP A 138 -27.17 12.13 -1.97
C ASP A 138 -26.21 13.35 -2.04
N ALA A 139 -25.74 13.87 -0.90
CA ALA A 139 -24.90 15.08 -0.84
C ALA A 139 -23.67 15.00 -1.75
N VAL A 140 -22.92 13.90 -1.70
CA VAL A 140 -21.74 13.69 -2.56
C VAL A 140 -22.12 13.77 -4.05
N ARG A 141 -23.21 13.11 -4.44
CA ARG A 141 -23.71 13.16 -5.82
C ARG A 141 -24.21 14.56 -6.20
N PHE A 142 -24.90 15.24 -5.28
CA PHE A 142 -25.44 16.57 -5.53
C PHE A 142 -24.37 17.63 -5.74
N TYR A 143 -23.25 17.55 -5.02
CA TYR A 143 -22.15 18.49 -5.17
C TYR A 143 -21.14 18.10 -6.25
N ALA A 144 -21.24 16.88 -6.84
CA ALA A 144 -20.26 16.36 -7.80
C ALA A 144 -20.11 17.22 -9.07
N ASP A 145 -21.16 17.92 -9.50
CA ASP A 145 -21.18 18.79 -10.69
C ASP A 145 -20.99 20.28 -10.37
N LYS A 146 -20.56 20.62 -9.16
CA LYS A 146 -20.42 21.99 -8.67
C LYS A 146 -18.97 22.33 -8.36
N ASN A 147 -18.60 23.60 -8.57
CA ASN A 147 -17.25 24.06 -8.28
C ASN A 147 -17.04 24.49 -6.84
N VAL A 148 -17.31 23.57 -5.93
CA VAL A 148 -17.06 23.71 -4.49
C VAL A 148 -16.40 22.46 -3.93
N ASN A 149 -15.52 22.61 -2.95
CA ASN A 149 -15.10 21.49 -2.12
C ASN A 149 -16.15 21.23 -1.04
N LEU A 150 -16.77 20.03 -1.04
CA LEU A 150 -17.67 19.62 0.02
C LEU A 150 -16.85 19.03 1.16
N VAL A 151 -16.92 19.63 2.34
CA VAL A 151 -16.16 19.28 3.54
C VAL A 151 -17.10 18.67 4.58
N LEU A 152 -16.85 17.43 4.93
CA LEU A 152 -17.68 16.62 5.81
C LEU A 152 -16.86 16.15 7.02
N PRO A 153 -16.85 16.87 8.15
CA PRO A 153 -16.25 16.38 9.38
C PRO A 153 -16.92 15.08 9.82
N ILE A 154 -16.10 14.11 10.25
CA ILE A 154 -16.53 12.79 10.72
C ILE A 154 -16.52 12.78 12.24
N GLY A 155 -17.46 12.10 12.86
CA GLY A 155 -17.62 12.07 14.30
C GLY A 155 -18.27 13.32 14.87
N GLY A 156 -17.91 13.66 16.10
CA GLY A 156 -18.45 14.83 16.80
C GLY A 156 -19.89 14.65 17.30
N GLY A 157 -20.39 13.43 17.34
CA GLY A 157 -21.70 13.12 17.91
C GLY A 157 -21.83 13.66 19.35
N GLY A 158 -22.95 14.29 19.67
CA GLY A 158 -23.19 14.91 20.98
C GLY A 158 -22.44 16.21 21.25
N SER A 159 -21.46 16.60 20.43
CA SER A 159 -20.54 17.71 20.70
C SER A 159 -21.11 19.11 20.43
N PHE A 160 -22.14 19.23 19.61
CA PHE A 160 -22.64 20.50 19.06
C PHE A 160 -21.55 21.29 18.27
N PHE A 161 -20.46 20.62 17.90
CA PHE A 161 -19.31 21.20 17.17
C PHE A 161 -18.73 22.44 17.85
N THR A 162 -18.67 22.43 19.19
CA THR A 162 -18.20 23.54 20.02
C THR A 162 -17.05 23.10 20.92
N ASP A 163 -16.37 24.07 21.56
CA ASP A 163 -15.30 23.80 22.54
C ASP A 163 -15.93 23.60 23.91
N TRP A 164 -15.84 22.38 24.42
CA TRP A 164 -16.31 22.04 25.76
C TRP A 164 -15.38 22.57 26.84
N GLN A 165 -15.95 23.01 27.98
CA GLN A 165 -15.19 23.50 29.11
C GLN A 165 -14.38 22.40 29.80
N SER A 166 -14.88 21.17 29.80
CA SER A 166 -14.20 20.00 30.40
C SER A 166 -14.50 18.73 29.61
N ALA A 167 -13.59 17.77 29.69
CA ALA A 167 -13.75 16.45 29.07
C ALA A 167 -14.94 15.69 29.66
N ASP A 168 -15.55 14.83 28.85
CA ASP A 168 -16.61 13.92 29.22
C ASP A 168 -16.51 12.59 28.47
N GLY A 169 -16.76 11.47 29.14
CA GLY A 169 -16.66 10.14 28.55
C GLY A 169 -15.27 9.81 27.96
N GLY A 170 -14.21 10.45 28.46
CA GLY A 170 -12.85 10.31 27.92
C GLY A 170 -12.56 11.25 26.73
N LYS A 171 -13.54 11.91 26.15
CA LYS A 171 -13.38 12.82 25.00
C LYS A 171 -13.25 14.29 25.47
N SER A 172 -12.35 15.03 24.84
CA SER A 172 -12.15 16.47 25.03
C SER A 172 -12.56 17.20 23.76
N PHE A 173 -13.82 17.54 23.65
CA PHE A 173 -14.34 18.21 22.45
C PHE A 173 -13.82 19.65 22.31
N LYS A 174 -13.08 19.92 21.26
CA LYS A 174 -12.56 21.23 20.86
C LYS A 174 -12.85 21.51 19.38
N TRP A 175 -14.06 21.20 18.98
CA TRP A 175 -14.46 21.27 17.57
C TRP A 175 -14.47 22.70 17.01
N GLU A 176 -14.83 23.72 17.80
CA GLU A 176 -14.76 25.11 17.32
C GLU A 176 -13.32 25.49 16.99
N THR A 177 -12.36 25.18 17.88
CA THR A 177 -10.93 25.43 17.63
C THR A 177 -10.44 24.63 16.41
N PHE A 178 -10.74 23.34 16.31
CA PHE A 178 -10.36 22.52 15.18
C PHE A 178 -10.89 23.09 13.86
N LEU A 179 -12.20 23.33 13.78
CA LEU A 179 -12.87 23.80 12.57
C LEU A 179 -12.44 25.23 12.15
N THR A 180 -12.06 26.09 13.09
CA THR A 180 -11.75 27.50 12.77
C THR A 180 -10.26 27.82 12.72
N LYS A 181 -9.39 27.00 13.31
CA LYS A 181 -7.95 27.28 13.40
C LYS A 181 -7.06 26.21 12.78
N GLU A 182 -7.46 24.95 12.85
CA GLU A 182 -6.63 23.83 12.39
C GLU A 182 -7.00 23.33 10.98
N LEU A 183 -8.28 23.16 10.71
CA LEU A 183 -8.76 22.66 9.42
C LEU A 183 -8.57 23.64 8.24
N PRO A 184 -8.81 24.97 8.37
CA PRO A 184 -8.67 25.89 7.24
C PRO A 184 -7.29 25.85 6.57
N PRO A 185 -6.15 25.99 7.28
CA PRO A 185 -4.85 25.94 6.65
C PRO A 185 -4.54 24.61 5.95
N ILE A 186 -5.07 23.48 6.44
CA ILE A 186 -4.96 22.18 5.76
C ILE A 186 -5.68 22.22 4.41
N LEU A 187 -6.93 22.73 4.40
CA LEU A 187 -7.73 22.81 3.18
C LEU A 187 -7.18 23.82 2.17
N GLU A 188 -6.67 24.95 2.63
CA GLU A 188 -6.10 26.00 1.79
C GLU A 188 -4.78 25.54 1.14
N GLN A 189 -3.88 24.92 1.89
CA GLN A 189 -2.57 24.49 1.39
C GLN A 189 -2.64 23.19 0.58
N GLY A 190 -3.37 22.20 1.06
CA GLY A 190 -3.42 20.88 0.46
C GLY A 190 -4.53 20.67 -0.55
N TRP A 191 -5.62 21.44 -0.45
CA TRP A 191 -6.88 21.14 -1.14
C TRP A 191 -7.46 22.33 -1.89
N ARG A 192 -6.67 23.31 -2.25
CA ARG A 192 -7.03 24.48 -3.08
C ARG A 192 -8.35 25.17 -2.67
N THR A 193 -8.69 25.16 -1.38
CA THR A 193 -9.83 25.97 -0.90
C THR A 193 -9.41 27.43 -0.80
N ASN A 194 -10.32 28.32 -1.16
CA ASN A 194 -10.15 29.76 -0.93
C ASN A 194 -10.84 30.20 0.38
N ASP A 195 -10.91 31.50 0.62
CA ASP A 195 -11.50 32.10 1.81
C ASP A 195 -13.03 32.18 1.80
N ARG A 196 -13.69 31.75 0.70
CA ARG A 196 -15.15 31.72 0.59
C ARG A 196 -15.70 30.42 1.19
N ARG A 197 -16.49 30.52 2.24
CA ARG A 197 -16.98 29.37 3.00
C ARG A 197 -18.45 29.45 3.31
N ALA A 198 -19.13 28.32 3.17
CA ALA A 198 -20.48 28.09 3.68
C ALA A 198 -20.45 27.01 4.76
N VAL A 199 -21.22 27.17 5.81
CA VAL A 199 -21.46 26.12 6.79
C VAL A 199 -22.94 25.81 6.89
N SER A 200 -23.27 24.54 6.94
CA SER A 200 -24.62 24.04 7.13
C SER A 200 -24.62 22.84 8.07
N GLY A 201 -25.77 22.47 8.56
CA GLY A 201 -25.94 21.28 9.35
C GLY A 201 -27.37 20.90 9.52
N LEU A 202 -27.61 19.73 10.06
CA LEU A 202 -28.92 19.22 10.41
C LEU A 202 -29.03 18.99 11.93
N SER A 203 -30.23 19.19 12.51
CA SER A 203 -30.49 18.89 13.92
C SER A 203 -29.42 19.51 14.86
N MET A 204 -28.69 18.69 15.62
CA MET A 204 -27.52 19.10 16.44
C MET A 204 -26.49 19.89 15.64
N GLY A 205 -26.11 19.37 14.48
CA GLY A 205 -25.12 20.04 13.61
C GLY A 205 -25.63 21.36 13.04
N ALA A 206 -26.95 21.54 12.87
CA ALA A 206 -27.53 22.82 12.47
C ALA A 206 -27.41 23.88 13.59
N THR A 207 -27.61 23.48 14.83
CA THR A 207 -27.35 24.35 16.00
C THR A 207 -25.84 24.70 16.02
N GLY A 208 -24.97 23.67 15.88
CA GLY A 208 -23.52 23.87 15.83
C GLY A 208 -23.07 24.79 14.71
N ALA A 209 -23.59 24.62 13.49
CA ALA A 209 -23.30 25.48 12.35
C ALA A 209 -23.65 26.95 12.60
N MET A 210 -24.80 27.21 13.20
CA MET A 210 -25.25 28.57 13.50
C MET A 210 -24.47 29.20 14.67
N VAL A 211 -24.08 28.40 15.66
CA VAL A 211 -23.20 28.88 16.75
C VAL A 211 -21.81 29.18 16.18
N LEU A 212 -21.22 28.24 15.43
CA LEU A 212 -19.91 28.39 14.82
C LEU A 212 -19.83 29.62 13.92
N ALA A 213 -20.78 29.76 12.99
CA ALA A 213 -20.84 30.90 12.09
C ALA A 213 -21.13 32.22 12.84
N GLY A 214 -22.02 32.23 13.85
CA GLY A 214 -22.30 33.42 14.62
C GLY A 214 -21.16 33.90 15.50
N ARG A 215 -20.32 33.03 16.00
CA ARG A 215 -19.12 33.34 16.78
C ARG A 215 -17.91 33.70 15.88
N ASN A 216 -17.85 33.15 14.66
CA ASN A 216 -16.80 33.36 13.68
C ASN A 216 -17.36 33.90 12.36
N ALA A 217 -18.23 34.92 12.41
CA ALA A 217 -19.05 35.34 11.28
C ALA A 217 -18.25 35.81 10.06
N GLU A 218 -17.07 36.41 10.26
CA GLU A 218 -16.21 36.84 9.16
C GLU A 218 -15.55 35.67 8.39
N MET A 219 -15.67 34.45 8.90
CA MET A 219 -15.17 33.24 8.25
C MET A 219 -16.17 32.64 7.25
N PHE A 220 -17.45 32.94 7.38
CA PHE A 220 -18.51 32.29 6.63
C PHE A 220 -19.39 33.28 5.88
N ASP A 221 -19.47 33.15 4.56
CA ASP A 221 -20.35 33.95 3.69
C ASP A 221 -21.82 33.50 3.78
N PHE A 222 -22.00 32.20 4.12
CA PHE A 222 -23.31 31.57 4.21
C PHE A 222 -23.38 30.64 5.43
N ALA A 223 -24.52 30.66 6.14
CA ALA A 223 -24.82 29.75 7.23
C ALA A 223 -26.24 29.17 7.09
N ALA A 224 -26.39 27.84 7.19
CA ALA A 224 -27.68 27.18 7.07
C ALA A 224 -28.01 26.29 8.26
N SER A 225 -29.25 26.34 8.68
CA SER A 225 -29.86 25.48 9.70
C SER A 225 -30.99 24.65 9.10
N PHE A 226 -30.84 23.33 9.08
CA PHE A 226 -31.90 22.39 8.74
C PHE A 226 -32.40 21.73 10.02
N SER A 227 -33.52 22.22 10.52
CA SER A 227 -34.16 21.76 11.76
C SER A 227 -33.27 21.86 13.03
N GLY A 228 -32.45 22.95 13.13
CA GLY A 228 -31.64 23.23 14.32
C GLY A 228 -32.45 23.86 15.47
N TYR A 229 -31.88 23.82 16.68
CA TYR A 229 -32.41 24.50 17.87
C TYR A 229 -31.68 25.83 18.05
N LEU A 230 -32.27 26.92 17.55
CA LEU A 230 -31.60 28.23 17.43
C LEU A 230 -31.86 29.18 18.61
N ASP A 231 -32.26 28.62 19.72
CA ASP A 231 -32.44 29.30 21.00
C ASP A 231 -31.95 28.40 22.13
N THR A 232 -30.75 28.66 22.62
CA THR A 232 -30.11 27.82 23.63
C THR A 232 -30.27 28.33 25.06
N SER A 233 -30.59 29.64 25.25
CA SER A 233 -30.55 30.30 26.55
C SER A 233 -31.91 30.65 27.14
N SER A 234 -33.01 30.56 26.40
CA SER A 234 -34.37 30.83 26.93
C SER A 234 -34.77 29.87 28.05
N PRO A 235 -35.71 30.24 28.90
CA PRO A 235 -36.17 29.39 29.99
C PRO A 235 -36.50 27.95 29.53
N LEU A 236 -35.98 26.96 30.22
CA LEU A 236 -36.06 25.51 29.97
C LEU A 236 -35.14 24.99 28.84
N MET A 237 -34.65 25.83 27.92
CA MET A 237 -33.80 25.36 26.80
C MET A 237 -32.51 24.71 27.25
N PRO A 238 -31.70 25.26 28.21
CA PRO A 238 -30.49 24.56 28.66
C PRO A 238 -30.77 23.16 29.20
N ARG A 239 -31.93 22.94 29.83
CA ARG A 239 -32.32 21.59 30.30
C ARG A 239 -32.75 20.68 29.16
N ALA A 240 -33.42 21.22 28.15
CA ALA A 240 -33.76 20.44 26.95
C ALA A 240 -32.48 19.97 26.21
N PHE A 241 -31.47 20.84 26.06
CA PHE A 241 -30.15 20.48 25.57
C PHE A 241 -29.48 19.40 26.44
N GLY A 242 -29.61 19.51 27.78
CA GLY A 242 -29.12 18.49 28.69
C GLY A 242 -29.72 17.11 28.41
N MET A 243 -31.04 17.04 28.22
CA MET A 243 -31.72 15.77 27.88
C MET A 243 -31.30 15.21 26.53
N ILE A 244 -31.07 16.07 25.51
CA ILE A 244 -30.59 15.65 24.19
C ILE A 244 -29.16 15.13 24.28
N THR A 245 -28.26 15.86 24.95
CA THR A 245 -26.86 15.50 25.11
C THR A 245 -26.71 14.19 25.90
N GLU A 246 -27.58 13.98 26.93
CA GLU A 246 -27.59 12.75 27.71
C GLU A 246 -27.98 11.52 26.89
N GLN A 247 -28.78 11.67 25.83
CA GLN A 247 -29.03 10.55 24.89
C GLN A 247 -27.79 10.13 24.10
N ALA A 248 -26.84 11.05 23.90
CA ALA A 248 -25.52 10.74 23.32
C ALA A 248 -24.50 10.32 24.38
N GLY A 249 -24.89 10.12 25.63
CA GLY A 249 -24.01 9.66 26.71
C GLY A 249 -23.21 10.76 27.43
N TYR A 250 -23.51 12.05 27.20
CA TYR A 250 -22.73 13.17 27.73
C TYR A 250 -23.54 14.11 28.62
N ASP A 251 -22.84 14.89 29.45
CA ASP A 251 -23.39 15.90 30.31
C ASP A 251 -23.21 17.32 29.74
N ALA A 252 -24.27 17.94 29.25
CA ALA A 252 -24.23 19.29 28.68
C ALA A 252 -23.66 20.37 29.62
N ARG A 253 -23.58 20.12 30.95
CA ARG A 253 -22.92 21.03 31.90
C ARG A 253 -21.41 21.06 31.74
N LYS A 254 -20.81 20.02 31.16
CA LYS A 254 -19.39 19.98 30.81
C LYS A 254 -19.11 20.74 29.51
N MET A 255 -20.16 20.91 28.65
CA MET A 255 -20.07 21.69 27.43
C MET A 255 -19.93 23.18 27.73
N TRP A 256 -20.96 23.80 28.27
CA TRP A 256 -21.04 25.24 28.48
C TRP A 256 -21.25 25.64 29.97
N GLY A 257 -20.86 24.76 30.90
CA GLY A 257 -21.00 24.98 32.33
C GLY A 257 -22.43 24.75 32.84
N ASN A 258 -22.67 25.06 34.11
CA ASN A 258 -23.98 24.92 34.70
C ASN A 258 -25.04 25.63 33.87
N TYR A 259 -26.27 25.09 33.86
CA TYR A 259 -27.38 25.68 33.11
C TYR A 259 -27.54 27.15 33.44
N TYR A 260 -27.69 27.97 32.41
CA TYR A 260 -27.75 29.44 32.47
C TYR A 260 -26.43 30.13 32.87
N SER A 261 -25.29 29.46 32.88
CA SER A 261 -23.98 30.14 32.97
C SER A 261 -23.77 31.01 31.73
N PRO A 262 -22.81 31.98 31.76
CA PRO A 262 -22.60 32.94 30.65
C PRO A 262 -22.36 32.26 29.29
N GLU A 263 -21.77 31.10 29.26
CA GLU A 263 -21.47 30.40 27.99
C GLU A 263 -22.74 29.97 27.23
N TRP A 264 -23.85 29.66 27.92
CA TRP A 264 -25.14 29.37 27.27
C TRP A 264 -25.64 30.56 26.44
N PHE A 265 -25.34 31.80 26.86
CA PHE A 265 -25.70 33.00 26.15
C PHE A 265 -24.71 33.34 25.03
N THR A 266 -23.42 33.07 25.19
CA THR A 266 -22.39 33.29 24.16
C THR A 266 -22.50 32.28 23.04
N HIS A 267 -23.20 31.16 23.25
CA HIS A 267 -23.46 30.11 22.26
C HIS A 267 -24.97 30.08 21.85
N ASP A 268 -25.64 31.17 21.98
CA ASP A 268 -27.03 31.27 21.55
C ASP A 268 -27.15 31.98 20.19
N PRO A 269 -27.53 31.26 19.11
CA PRO A 269 -27.61 31.83 17.75
C PRO A 269 -28.49 33.11 17.70
N LYS A 270 -29.62 33.17 18.42
CA LYS A 270 -30.47 34.34 18.40
C LYS A 270 -29.82 35.60 19.00
N LEU A 271 -28.82 35.44 19.87
CA LEU A 271 -28.05 36.53 20.45
C LEU A 271 -26.84 36.91 19.59
N LEU A 272 -26.43 36.06 18.64
CA LEU A 272 -25.32 36.28 17.70
C LEU A 272 -25.73 36.99 16.40
N VAL A 273 -27.02 37.33 16.22
CA VAL A 273 -27.54 37.95 14.98
C VAL A 273 -26.80 39.23 14.58
N GLY A 274 -26.30 39.99 15.55
CA GLY A 274 -25.49 41.19 15.28
C GLY A 274 -24.16 40.91 14.58
N ASN A 275 -23.59 39.72 14.80
CA ASN A 275 -22.34 39.28 14.14
C ASN A 275 -22.61 38.92 12.68
N PHE A 276 -23.64 38.13 12.39
CA PHE A 276 -24.08 37.81 11.03
C PHE A 276 -24.33 39.07 10.21
N ARG A 277 -25.02 40.04 10.78
CA ARG A 277 -25.26 41.32 10.09
C ARG A 277 -23.96 42.07 9.77
N ARG A 278 -23.06 42.16 10.75
CA ARG A 278 -21.81 42.91 10.60
C ARG A 278 -20.93 42.28 9.52
N ALA A 279 -20.83 40.94 9.45
CA ALA A 279 -20.09 40.21 8.46
C ALA A 279 -20.80 40.17 7.09
N GLY A 280 -22.10 40.40 7.03
CA GLY A 280 -22.88 40.27 5.81
C GLY A 280 -23.24 38.83 5.44
N THR A 281 -23.08 37.89 6.39
CA THR A 281 -23.40 36.48 6.20
C THR A 281 -24.87 36.30 5.81
N THR A 282 -25.13 35.57 4.72
CA THR A 282 -26.47 35.14 4.34
C THR A 282 -26.87 33.94 5.18
N VAL A 283 -28.03 34.01 5.80
CA VAL A 283 -28.53 32.97 6.71
C VAL A 283 -29.74 32.27 6.12
N TYR A 284 -29.72 30.94 6.06
CA TYR A 284 -30.83 30.10 5.62
C TYR A 284 -31.35 29.28 6.82
N VAL A 285 -32.68 29.35 7.06
CA VAL A 285 -33.32 28.64 8.18
C VAL A 285 -34.51 27.85 7.68
N ALA A 286 -34.48 26.56 7.86
CA ALA A 286 -35.54 25.64 7.47
C ALA A 286 -36.00 24.77 8.63
N ALA A 287 -37.32 24.56 8.75
CA ALA A 287 -37.93 23.58 9.64
C ALA A 287 -39.36 23.24 9.20
N GLY A 288 -39.78 22.01 9.44
CA GLY A 288 -41.19 21.59 9.34
C GLY A 288 -42.02 22.04 10.55
N ASN A 289 -43.25 21.59 10.64
CA ASN A 289 -44.12 21.88 11.80
C ASN A 289 -44.34 20.66 12.72
N GLY A 290 -43.69 19.51 12.41
CA GLY A 290 -43.83 18.28 13.16
C GLY A 290 -45.01 17.39 12.74
N LEU A 291 -45.85 17.85 11.79
CA LEU A 291 -46.90 17.00 11.22
C LEU A 291 -46.35 16.21 10.05
N ALA A 292 -46.71 14.93 9.93
CA ALA A 292 -46.30 14.09 8.84
C ALA A 292 -46.60 14.71 7.47
N GLY A 293 -45.69 14.60 6.53
CA GLY A 293 -45.74 15.11 5.18
C GLY A 293 -45.45 14.05 4.13
N ALA A 294 -45.13 14.49 2.90
CA ALA A 294 -45.02 13.62 1.73
C ALA A 294 -43.91 12.56 1.85
N TRP A 295 -42.85 12.85 2.63
CA TRP A 295 -41.68 11.94 2.75
C TRP A 295 -41.71 11.06 4.00
N ASP A 296 -42.63 11.28 4.94
CA ASP A 296 -42.80 10.45 6.14
C ASP A 296 -43.48 9.10 5.82
N ALA A 297 -44.12 8.98 4.64
CA ALA A 297 -44.83 7.76 4.22
C ALA A 297 -43.93 6.72 3.50
N GLN A 298 -42.66 6.98 3.28
CA GLN A 298 -41.77 6.14 2.46
C GLN A 298 -40.94 5.12 3.24
N GLY A 299 -41.14 4.92 4.52
CA GLY A 299 -40.40 3.96 5.31
C GLY A 299 -40.90 3.71 6.72
N ASP A 300 -41.59 4.67 7.32
CA ASP A 300 -42.05 4.57 8.70
C ASP A 300 -43.50 4.10 8.78
N ILE A 301 -43.79 3.29 9.77
CA ILE A 301 -45.17 2.86 10.07
C ILE A 301 -45.90 4.06 10.67
N PRO A 302 -46.92 4.63 9.98
CA PRO A 302 -47.64 5.75 10.50
C PRO A 302 -48.19 5.49 11.91
N GLY A 303 -47.93 6.40 12.85
CA GLY A 303 -48.37 6.27 14.24
C GLY A 303 -47.42 5.51 15.14
N SER A 304 -46.19 5.22 14.70
CA SER A 304 -45.14 4.66 15.55
C SER A 304 -44.67 5.68 16.62
N ALA A 305 -44.03 5.20 17.68
CA ALA A 305 -43.43 6.08 18.69
C ALA A 305 -42.35 6.99 18.09
N ALA A 306 -41.66 6.53 17.03
CA ALA A 306 -40.69 7.31 16.29
C ALA A 306 -41.31 8.51 15.59
N ASP A 307 -42.47 8.38 14.95
CA ASP A 307 -43.20 9.48 14.33
C ASP A 307 -43.57 10.58 15.33
N ILE A 308 -44.01 10.18 16.54
CA ILE A 308 -44.40 11.14 17.59
C ILE A 308 -43.19 11.92 18.08
N ASN A 309 -42.04 11.24 18.29
CA ASN A 309 -40.82 11.86 18.76
C ASN A 309 -40.23 12.78 17.69
N SER A 310 -40.13 12.31 16.44
CA SER A 310 -39.64 13.10 15.31
C SER A 310 -40.51 14.33 15.05
N GLY A 311 -41.82 14.20 15.16
CA GLY A 311 -42.76 15.32 15.09
C GLY A 311 -42.58 16.33 16.20
N ALA A 312 -42.43 15.87 17.46
CA ALA A 312 -42.21 16.74 18.61
C ALA A 312 -40.88 17.51 18.52
N MET A 313 -39.81 16.84 18.09
CA MET A 313 -38.52 17.49 17.89
C MET A 313 -38.54 18.52 16.78
N GLU A 314 -39.17 18.23 15.65
CA GLU A 314 -39.31 19.18 14.56
C GLU A 314 -40.15 20.39 14.97
N ALA A 315 -41.23 20.21 15.72
CA ALA A 315 -42.02 21.29 16.26
C ALA A 315 -41.21 22.19 17.21
N ALA A 316 -40.37 21.60 18.06
CA ALA A 316 -39.44 22.34 18.94
C ALA A 316 -38.38 23.11 18.14
N SER A 317 -37.77 22.47 17.14
CA SER A 317 -36.88 23.12 16.18
C SER A 317 -37.57 24.32 15.52
N ARG A 318 -38.78 24.13 15.04
CA ARG A 318 -39.54 25.20 14.40
C ARG A 318 -39.76 26.40 15.32
N VAL A 319 -40.11 26.18 16.60
CA VAL A 319 -40.33 27.26 17.57
C VAL A 319 -39.06 28.03 17.85
N THR A 320 -37.95 27.34 18.09
CA THR A 320 -36.67 27.98 18.37
C THR A 320 -36.12 28.70 17.14
N SER A 321 -36.27 28.11 15.94
CA SER A 321 -35.91 28.72 14.66
C SER A 321 -36.77 29.98 14.37
N GLN A 322 -38.05 29.95 14.67
CA GLN A 322 -38.91 31.16 14.55
C GLN A 322 -38.44 32.28 15.49
N THR A 323 -38.03 31.94 16.71
CA THR A 323 -37.45 32.91 17.66
C THR A 323 -36.21 33.56 17.08
N PHE A 324 -35.27 32.75 16.57
CA PHE A 324 -34.05 33.23 15.89
C PHE A 324 -34.40 34.16 14.71
N VAL A 325 -35.29 33.74 13.82
CA VAL A 325 -35.68 34.52 12.63
C VAL A 325 -36.27 35.89 13.03
N ASN A 326 -37.07 35.95 14.12
CA ASN A 326 -37.59 37.23 14.64
C ASN A 326 -36.43 38.16 15.06
N PHE A 327 -35.44 37.66 15.79
CA PHE A 327 -34.26 38.44 16.19
C PHE A 327 -33.41 38.85 14.98
N ALA A 328 -33.19 37.92 14.03
CA ALA A 328 -32.43 38.17 12.80
C ALA A 328 -33.07 39.28 11.94
N ASN A 329 -34.41 39.23 11.77
CA ASN A 329 -35.17 40.25 11.04
C ASN A 329 -35.07 41.61 11.72
N LEU A 330 -35.20 41.66 13.05
CA LEU A 330 -35.06 42.90 13.83
C LEU A 330 -33.63 43.47 13.72
N ALA A 331 -32.62 42.62 13.66
CA ALA A 331 -31.23 42.99 13.47
C ALA A 331 -30.89 43.38 12.01
N GLY A 332 -31.76 43.05 11.04
CA GLY A 332 -31.54 43.30 9.60
C GLY A 332 -30.54 42.36 8.98
N VAL A 333 -30.52 41.09 9.40
CA VAL A 333 -29.72 40.00 8.79
C VAL A 333 -30.36 39.58 7.47
N LYS A 334 -29.59 39.33 6.43
CA LYS A 334 -30.04 38.72 5.16
C LYS A 334 -30.46 37.26 5.46
N THR A 335 -31.77 37.05 5.68
CA THR A 335 -32.33 35.78 6.13
C THR A 335 -33.27 35.18 5.08
N VAL A 336 -33.00 33.93 4.66
CA VAL A 336 -33.90 33.11 3.86
C VAL A 336 -34.62 32.13 4.81
N THR A 337 -35.94 32.23 4.91
CA THR A 337 -36.73 31.41 5.82
C THR A 337 -37.62 30.46 5.04
N LYS A 338 -37.47 29.17 5.27
CA LYS A 338 -38.21 28.06 4.62
C LYS A 338 -38.94 27.23 5.68
N PHE A 339 -40.05 27.76 6.17
CA PHE A 339 -40.87 27.06 7.12
C PHE A 339 -41.97 26.28 6.42
N ARG A 340 -41.82 24.95 6.39
CA ARG A 340 -42.75 24.04 5.73
C ARG A 340 -44.05 23.90 6.55
N PRO A 341 -45.21 23.73 5.87
CA PRO A 341 -46.50 23.51 6.53
C PRO A 341 -46.64 22.11 7.16
N ASN A 342 -45.75 21.18 6.83
CA ASN A 342 -45.62 19.82 7.38
C ASN A 342 -44.17 19.36 7.27
N GLY A 343 -43.90 18.15 7.75
CA GLY A 343 -42.59 17.53 7.81
C GLY A 343 -42.11 17.28 9.24
N THR A 344 -41.49 16.14 9.44
CA THR A 344 -40.92 15.66 10.70
C THR A 344 -39.40 15.80 10.72
N HIS A 345 -38.74 15.39 11.80
CA HIS A 345 -37.32 15.54 12.04
C HIS A 345 -36.55 14.34 11.44
N THR A 346 -36.48 14.21 10.08
CA THR A 346 -35.97 13.04 9.37
C THR A 346 -35.13 13.40 8.15
N TRP A 347 -34.29 12.46 7.71
CA TRP A 347 -33.28 12.60 6.65
C TRP A 347 -33.81 13.12 5.31
N PRO A 348 -34.96 12.67 4.77
CA PRO A 348 -35.43 13.14 3.47
C PRO A 348 -35.72 14.66 3.45
N TYR A 349 -36.15 15.25 4.57
CA TYR A 349 -36.37 16.68 4.66
C TYR A 349 -35.09 17.48 4.69
N TRP A 350 -34.03 16.96 5.33
CA TRP A 350 -32.72 17.62 5.38
C TRP A 350 -32.00 17.55 4.02
N GLU A 351 -32.10 16.44 3.32
CA GLU A 351 -31.61 16.32 1.93
C GLU A 351 -32.35 17.31 1.01
N TYR A 352 -33.66 17.39 1.10
CA TYR A 352 -34.45 18.37 0.36
C TYR A 352 -34.00 19.81 0.65
N GLU A 353 -33.83 20.19 1.92
CA GLU A 353 -33.42 21.53 2.29
C GLU A 353 -31.98 21.87 1.86
N MET A 354 -31.08 20.91 1.88
CA MET A 354 -29.75 21.06 1.34
C MET A 354 -29.80 21.51 -0.14
N LYS A 355 -30.64 20.84 -0.92
CA LYS A 355 -30.85 21.20 -2.35
C LYS A 355 -31.52 22.55 -2.51
N GLN A 356 -32.49 22.88 -1.68
CA GLN A 356 -33.19 24.18 -1.71
C GLN A 356 -32.32 25.36 -1.25
N ALA A 357 -31.35 25.11 -0.39
CA ALA A 357 -30.41 26.13 0.11
C ALA A 357 -29.37 26.51 -0.94
N TRP A 358 -29.06 25.59 -1.87
CA TRP A 358 -27.98 25.74 -2.83
C TRP A 358 -27.97 27.04 -3.64
N PRO A 359 -29.06 27.52 -4.27
CA PRO A 359 -29.01 28.75 -5.04
C PRO A 359 -28.62 29.98 -4.20
N TYR A 360 -29.04 30.04 -2.94
CA TYR A 360 -28.68 31.10 -2.01
C TYR A 360 -27.22 30.99 -1.51
N MET A 361 -26.76 29.76 -1.36
CA MET A 361 -25.39 29.45 -0.98
C MET A 361 -24.42 29.82 -2.11
N ALA A 362 -24.75 29.42 -3.34
CA ALA A 362 -23.97 29.74 -4.53
C ALA A 362 -23.82 31.26 -4.72
N ASP A 363 -24.91 32.03 -4.60
CA ASP A 363 -24.88 33.49 -4.64
C ASP A 363 -23.97 34.07 -3.55
N ALA A 364 -24.08 33.57 -2.31
CA ALA A 364 -23.27 34.04 -1.20
C ALA A 364 -21.80 33.72 -1.38
N LEU A 365 -21.47 32.58 -1.96
CA LEU A 365 -20.11 32.15 -2.28
C LEU A 365 -19.52 32.84 -3.52
N GLY A 366 -20.37 33.61 -4.26
CA GLY A 366 -19.94 34.34 -5.47
C GLY A 366 -19.70 33.44 -6.66
N LEU A 367 -20.37 32.28 -6.73
CA LEU A 367 -20.31 31.37 -7.86
C LEU A 367 -21.16 31.91 -9.02
N ASP A 368 -20.65 31.80 -10.23
CA ASP A 368 -21.42 32.09 -11.43
C ASP A 368 -22.28 30.89 -11.88
N GLU A 369 -23.05 31.06 -12.95
CA GLU A 369 -23.95 30.02 -13.45
C GLU A 369 -23.18 28.77 -13.89
N SER A 370 -22.00 28.93 -14.48
CA SER A 370 -21.14 27.82 -14.94
C SER A 370 -20.53 27.01 -13.79
N ASP A 371 -20.36 27.62 -12.62
CA ASP A 371 -19.85 26.96 -11.43
C ASP A 371 -20.95 26.22 -10.63
N THR A 372 -22.24 26.55 -10.86
CA THR A 372 -23.37 26.04 -10.06
C THR A 372 -24.01 24.77 -10.59
N SER A 373 -23.95 24.57 -11.91
CA SER A 373 -24.42 23.35 -12.59
C SER A 373 -23.82 23.28 -13.99
N VAL A 374 -23.65 22.07 -14.49
CA VAL A 374 -23.27 21.82 -15.89
C VAL A 374 -24.48 21.27 -16.62
N GLN A 375 -24.80 21.90 -17.75
CA GLN A 375 -25.61 21.28 -18.78
C GLN A 375 -24.64 20.82 -19.87
N CYS A 376 -24.16 19.60 -19.76
CA CYS A 376 -23.29 19.01 -20.76
C CYS A 376 -24.02 17.90 -21.52
N GLU A 377 -23.60 17.69 -22.74
CA GLU A 377 -24.01 16.56 -23.58
C GLU A 377 -22.74 15.92 -24.15
N ALA A 378 -22.70 14.59 -24.18
CA ALA A 378 -21.61 13.92 -24.86
C ALA A 378 -21.92 13.92 -26.35
N GLU A 379 -21.02 14.47 -27.15
CA GLU A 379 -21.16 14.55 -28.63
C GLU A 379 -19.96 13.89 -29.33
N GLY A 380 -20.15 13.50 -30.59
CA GLY A 380 -19.09 12.96 -31.45
C GLY A 380 -18.33 11.80 -30.80
N ALA A 381 -17.02 11.85 -30.82
CA ALA A 381 -16.13 10.81 -30.29
C ALA A 381 -16.41 10.46 -28.83
N PHE A 382 -16.82 11.41 -28.01
CA PHE A 382 -17.15 11.19 -26.60
C PHE A 382 -18.44 10.39 -26.42
N ALA A 383 -19.51 10.72 -27.18
CA ALA A 383 -20.76 9.96 -27.18
C ALA A 383 -20.55 8.52 -27.69
N GLU A 384 -19.77 8.36 -28.75
CA GLU A 384 -19.42 7.04 -29.32
C GLU A 384 -18.62 6.20 -28.33
N ALA A 385 -17.69 6.80 -27.60
CA ALA A 385 -16.94 6.11 -26.55
C ALA A 385 -17.86 5.63 -25.42
N VAL A 386 -18.75 6.49 -24.90
CA VAL A 386 -19.72 6.14 -23.86
C VAL A 386 -20.59 4.95 -24.29
N GLU A 387 -21.15 4.99 -25.50
CA GLU A 387 -21.99 3.91 -26.02
C GLU A 387 -21.17 2.62 -26.25
N ARG A 388 -19.94 2.76 -26.77
CA ARG A 388 -19.03 1.64 -27.00
C ARG A 388 -18.72 0.89 -25.71
N TYR A 389 -18.42 1.58 -24.60
CA TYR A 389 -18.10 0.92 -23.31
C TYR A 389 -19.31 0.33 -22.63
N ARG A 390 -20.47 0.91 -22.79
CA ARG A 390 -21.73 0.36 -22.30
C ARG A 390 -22.12 -0.95 -23.00
N THR A 391 -21.82 -1.07 -24.30
CA THR A 391 -22.28 -2.18 -25.15
C THR A 391 -21.24 -3.25 -25.43
N ASN A 392 -19.95 -2.99 -25.18
CA ASN A 392 -18.86 -3.93 -25.44
C ASN A 392 -18.63 -4.92 -24.29
N LYS A 393 -17.54 -5.69 -24.38
CA LYS A 393 -17.11 -6.67 -23.35
C LYS A 393 -16.95 -6.09 -21.94
N ASN A 394 -16.70 -4.79 -21.81
CA ASN A 394 -16.47 -4.12 -20.53
C ASN A 394 -17.79 -3.89 -19.80
N ASN A 395 -18.90 -3.71 -20.54
CA ASN A 395 -20.23 -3.46 -19.99
C ASN A 395 -20.23 -2.44 -18.85
N TYR A 396 -19.51 -1.31 -19.07
CA TYR A 396 -19.32 -0.27 -18.09
C TYR A 396 -20.08 0.99 -18.48
N ASP A 397 -20.95 1.46 -17.58
CA ASP A 397 -21.70 2.69 -17.77
C ASP A 397 -20.97 3.86 -17.12
N LEU A 398 -20.43 4.76 -17.95
CA LEU A 398 -19.79 5.99 -17.49
C LEU A 398 -20.80 6.98 -16.88
N GLY A 399 -22.11 6.79 -17.10
CA GLY A 399 -23.17 7.68 -16.61
C GLY A 399 -23.19 9.02 -17.35
N ASP A 400 -23.89 10.01 -16.73
CA ASP A 400 -24.01 11.36 -17.30
C ASP A 400 -22.64 12.08 -17.27
N CYS A 401 -22.41 12.95 -18.25
CA CYS A 401 -21.27 13.87 -18.19
C CYS A 401 -21.41 14.85 -17.01
N ILE A 402 -20.28 15.29 -16.50
CA ILE A 402 -20.19 16.27 -15.39
C ILE A 402 -19.27 17.45 -15.72
N SER A 403 -18.73 17.49 -16.93
CA SER A 403 -17.99 18.63 -17.49
C SER A 403 -18.32 18.84 -18.95
N GLU A 404 -18.12 20.06 -19.45
CA GLU A 404 -17.93 20.30 -20.88
C GLU A 404 -16.65 19.61 -21.35
N VAL A 405 -16.47 19.47 -22.67
CA VAL A 405 -15.18 19.05 -23.23
C VAL A 405 -14.14 20.13 -22.97
N TYR A 406 -13.00 19.74 -22.42
CA TYR A 406 -11.89 20.65 -22.11
C TYR A 406 -10.59 20.22 -22.80
N GLU A 407 -9.72 21.20 -23.09
CA GLU A 407 -8.43 20.98 -23.71
C GLU A 407 -7.40 20.47 -22.70
N ILE A 408 -6.60 19.50 -23.12
CA ILE A 408 -5.41 19.04 -22.39
C ILE A 408 -4.22 19.77 -22.99
N ARG A 409 -3.48 20.48 -22.14
CA ARG A 409 -2.29 21.24 -22.54
C ARG A 409 -1.06 20.68 -21.85
N ASN A 410 0.04 20.56 -22.58
CA ASN A 410 1.33 20.20 -22.01
C ASN A 410 1.96 21.41 -21.28
N GLU A 411 3.13 21.22 -20.67
CA GLU A 411 3.89 22.24 -19.93
C GLU A 411 4.20 23.51 -20.78
N ASP A 412 4.32 23.36 -22.09
CA ASP A 412 4.53 24.48 -23.03
C ASP A 412 3.21 25.20 -23.39
N GLY A 413 2.08 24.78 -22.85
CA GLY A 413 0.75 25.32 -23.12
C GLY A 413 0.15 24.89 -24.47
N LYS A 414 0.79 23.94 -25.18
CA LYS A 414 0.27 23.39 -26.45
C LYS A 414 -0.84 22.39 -26.15
N VAL A 415 -1.96 22.51 -26.86
CA VAL A 415 -3.02 21.51 -26.84
C VAL A 415 -2.50 20.19 -27.39
N THR A 416 -2.66 19.11 -26.65
CA THR A 416 -2.26 17.75 -27.01
C THR A 416 -3.45 16.82 -27.21
N GLY A 417 -4.65 17.25 -26.80
CA GLY A 417 -5.90 16.54 -26.94
C GLY A 417 -7.01 17.20 -26.14
N THR A 418 -8.11 16.49 -25.99
CA THR A 418 -9.28 16.92 -25.22
C THR A 418 -9.75 15.82 -24.29
N ALA A 419 -10.54 16.18 -23.27
CA ALA A 419 -11.19 15.23 -22.37
C ALA A 419 -12.57 15.72 -21.95
N GLN A 420 -13.40 14.78 -21.51
CA GLN A 420 -14.69 15.05 -20.90
C GLN A 420 -14.88 14.13 -19.69
N ASP A 421 -15.27 14.72 -18.56
CA ASP A 421 -15.53 14.00 -17.32
C ASP A 421 -16.96 13.47 -17.26
N PHE A 422 -17.09 12.24 -16.80
CA PHE A 422 -18.35 11.54 -16.55
C PHE A 422 -18.43 11.11 -15.09
N ARG A 423 -19.63 10.76 -14.61
CA ARG A 423 -19.80 10.29 -13.20
C ARG A 423 -18.95 9.07 -12.88
N GLY A 424 -18.76 8.17 -13.86
CA GLY A 424 -18.04 6.91 -13.69
C GLY A 424 -16.59 6.93 -14.19
N GLY A 425 -16.10 8.01 -14.80
CA GLY A 425 -14.75 8.05 -15.35
C GLY A 425 -14.49 9.25 -16.24
N VAL A 426 -13.45 9.18 -17.04
CA VAL A 426 -13.04 10.23 -17.97
C VAL A 426 -12.78 9.66 -19.34
N VAL A 427 -13.26 10.31 -20.37
CA VAL A 427 -12.93 9.99 -21.76
C VAL A 427 -11.87 10.97 -22.26
N TYR A 428 -10.82 10.47 -22.86
CA TYR A 428 -9.72 11.22 -23.44
C TYR A 428 -9.66 11.03 -24.95
N LEU A 429 -9.41 12.10 -25.69
CA LEU A 429 -9.18 12.08 -27.14
C LEU A 429 -7.87 12.80 -27.44
N LYS A 430 -6.86 12.05 -27.89
CA LYS A 430 -5.57 12.62 -28.30
C LYS A 430 -5.71 13.40 -29.61
N ASP A 431 -5.00 14.53 -29.72
CA ASP A 431 -4.96 15.33 -30.97
C ASP A 431 -4.45 14.48 -32.16
N GLY A 432 -5.24 14.47 -33.24
CA GLY A 432 -4.95 13.69 -34.43
C GLY A 432 -5.30 12.19 -34.34
N ALA A 433 -5.92 11.73 -33.26
CA ALA A 433 -6.48 10.38 -33.16
C ALA A 433 -7.74 10.25 -34.08
N ASP A 434 -8.11 9.02 -34.37
CA ASP A 434 -9.33 8.73 -35.14
C ASP A 434 -10.58 9.14 -34.32
N GLU A 435 -11.47 9.91 -34.93
CA GLU A 435 -12.65 10.45 -34.24
C GLU A 435 -13.66 9.37 -33.80
N GLU A 436 -13.72 8.23 -34.48
CA GLU A 436 -14.68 7.16 -34.19
C GLU A 436 -14.16 6.19 -33.12
N THR A 437 -12.85 5.93 -33.10
CA THR A 437 -12.27 4.89 -32.23
C THR A 437 -11.20 5.41 -31.27
N GLY A 438 -10.68 6.60 -31.50
CA GLY A 438 -9.53 7.16 -30.78
C GLY A 438 -9.84 7.72 -29.39
N ALA A 439 -11.12 7.89 -29.04
CA ALA A 439 -11.51 8.33 -27.70
C ALA A 439 -11.48 7.13 -26.72
N VAL A 440 -10.64 7.20 -25.70
CA VAL A 440 -10.43 6.11 -24.74
C VAL A 440 -10.81 6.57 -23.33
N ALA A 441 -11.60 5.75 -22.64
CA ALA A 441 -12.03 6.01 -21.28
C ALA A 441 -11.13 5.34 -20.26
N THR A 442 -10.97 6.00 -19.09
CA THR A 442 -10.42 5.41 -17.89
C THR A 442 -11.42 5.56 -16.75
N TRP A 443 -11.48 4.57 -15.88
CA TRP A 443 -12.40 4.53 -14.73
C TRP A 443 -11.82 3.76 -13.54
N GLY A 444 -12.57 3.67 -12.45
CA GLY A 444 -12.19 2.89 -11.30
C GLY A 444 -10.86 3.29 -10.68
N ARG A 445 -10.16 2.31 -10.10
CA ARG A 445 -8.90 2.52 -9.37
C ARG A 445 -7.74 2.91 -10.30
N THR A 446 -7.65 2.29 -11.46
CA THR A 446 -6.60 2.56 -12.46
C THR A 446 -6.76 3.95 -13.06
N GLY A 447 -7.99 4.36 -13.40
CA GLY A 447 -8.29 5.71 -13.88
C GLY A 447 -8.05 6.79 -12.82
N ALA A 448 -8.39 6.52 -11.56
CA ALA A 448 -8.09 7.43 -10.46
C ALA A 448 -6.57 7.63 -10.29
N LYS A 449 -5.79 6.53 -10.32
CA LYS A 449 -4.32 6.60 -10.27
C LYS A 449 -3.73 7.36 -11.45
N TYR A 450 -4.27 7.16 -12.64
CA TYR A 450 -3.85 7.90 -13.82
C TYR A 450 -4.05 9.42 -13.67
N ARG A 451 -5.19 9.84 -13.13
CA ARG A 451 -5.46 11.26 -12.83
C ARG A 451 -4.53 11.82 -11.75
N GLU A 452 -4.28 11.06 -10.68
CA GLU A 452 -3.32 11.42 -9.62
C GLU A 452 -1.93 11.70 -10.20
N LEU A 453 -1.49 10.92 -11.18
CA LEU A 453 -0.19 11.08 -11.85
C LEU A 453 -0.14 12.27 -12.82
N GLY A 454 -1.26 12.96 -13.09
CA GLY A 454 -1.34 14.09 -14.02
C GLY A 454 -1.97 13.73 -15.37
N GLY A 455 -2.59 12.55 -15.50
CA GLY A 455 -3.27 12.12 -16.71
C GLY A 455 -2.35 12.06 -17.94
N PRO A 456 -2.79 12.57 -19.11
CA PRO A 456 -1.99 12.56 -20.33
C PRO A 456 -0.65 13.31 -20.27
N ASN A 457 -0.49 14.20 -19.31
CA ASN A 457 0.77 14.93 -19.08
C ASN A 457 1.75 14.15 -18.20
N SER A 458 1.34 13.01 -17.64
CA SER A 458 2.25 12.10 -16.94
C SER A 458 3.19 11.39 -17.93
N TRP A 459 4.20 10.72 -17.39
CA TRP A 459 5.10 9.89 -18.20
C TRP A 459 4.40 8.74 -18.95
N LEU A 460 3.18 8.37 -18.54
CA LEU A 460 2.38 7.31 -19.18
C LEU A 460 1.83 7.74 -20.57
N GLY A 461 1.64 9.04 -20.82
CA GLY A 461 0.99 9.53 -22.03
C GLY A 461 -0.52 9.26 -22.05
N TYR A 462 -1.13 9.24 -23.23
CA TYR A 462 -2.57 9.01 -23.40
C TYR A 462 -2.97 7.54 -23.19
N PRO A 463 -4.21 7.26 -22.73
CA PRO A 463 -4.72 5.90 -22.68
C PRO A 463 -4.87 5.31 -24.09
N VAL A 464 -4.51 4.04 -24.23
CA VAL A 464 -4.55 3.27 -25.49
C VAL A 464 -5.66 2.22 -25.44
N GLU A 465 -5.80 1.55 -24.30
CA GLU A 465 -6.88 0.62 -24.03
C GLU A 465 -7.59 1.01 -22.72
N PRO A 466 -8.92 0.86 -22.65
CA PRO A 466 -9.67 1.17 -21.44
C PRO A 466 -9.36 0.15 -20.33
N ASP A 467 -9.78 0.50 -19.12
CA ASP A 467 -9.76 -0.41 -18.00
C ASP A 467 -10.35 -1.77 -18.36
N SER A 468 -9.63 -2.81 -18.02
CA SER A 468 -9.97 -4.20 -18.28
C SER A 468 -9.74 -5.07 -17.06
N TRP A 469 -10.49 -6.18 -16.96
CA TRP A 469 -10.36 -7.11 -15.85
C TRP A 469 -9.07 -7.93 -15.97
N ALA A 470 -8.41 -8.13 -14.84
CA ALA A 470 -7.28 -9.01 -14.64
C ALA A 470 -7.68 -10.23 -13.79
N ARG A 471 -6.70 -11.06 -13.43
CA ARG A 471 -6.89 -12.24 -12.57
C ARG A 471 -7.50 -11.84 -11.21
N ASP A 472 -8.34 -12.70 -10.64
CA ASP A 472 -8.86 -12.59 -9.27
C ASP A 472 -9.55 -11.25 -8.95
N GLY A 473 -10.24 -10.68 -9.93
CA GLY A 473 -10.95 -9.41 -9.78
C GLY A 473 -10.06 -8.17 -9.83
N GLY A 474 -8.80 -8.32 -10.22
CA GLY A 474 -7.91 -7.21 -10.51
C GLY A 474 -8.31 -6.43 -11.76
N ALA A 475 -7.64 -5.32 -12.00
CA ALA A 475 -7.86 -4.45 -13.15
C ALA A 475 -6.54 -3.93 -13.72
N TRP A 476 -6.54 -3.61 -15.01
CA TRP A 476 -5.43 -2.94 -15.67
C TRP A 476 -5.92 -1.95 -16.73
N ALA A 477 -5.12 -0.95 -17.02
CA ALA A 477 -5.31 -0.02 -18.12
C ALA A 477 -3.99 0.19 -18.84
N GLN A 478 -4.05 0.31 -20.18
CA GLN A 478 -2.87 0.52 -21.01
C GLN A 478 -2.76 1.97 -21.46
N PHE A 479 -1.56 2.49 -21.42
CA PHE A 479 -1.17 3.82 -21.87
C PHE A 479 -0.03 3.75 -22.89
N GLU A 480 0.33 4.88 -23.50
CA GLU A 480 1.36 4.93 -24.54
C GLU A 480 2.73 4.40 -24.10
N HIS A 481 3.08 4.58 -22.82
CA HIS A 481 4.42 4.26 -22.31
C HIS A 481 4.42 3.27 -21.14
N GLY A 482 3.28 2.63 -20.83
CA GLY A 482 3.18 1.64 -19.77
C GLY A 482 1.75 1.29 -19.40
N PHE A 483 1.63 0.66 -18.26
CA PHE A 483 0.37 0.17 -17.72
C PHE A 483 0.15 0.63 -16.28
N ILE A 484 -1.09 0.64 -15.87
CA ILE A 484 -1.47 0.69 -14.45
C ILE A 484 -2.19 -0.62 -14.14
N TYR A 485 -1.72 -1.32 -13.10
CA TYR A 485 -2.32 -2.55 -12.57
C TYR A 485 -2.85 -2.32 -11.17
N TRP A 486 -4.01 -2.90 -10.89
CA TRP A 486 -4.54 -3.00 -9.55
C TRP A 486 -4.96 -4.44 -9.25
N SER A 487 -4.69 -4.89 -8.01
CA SER A 487 -5.22 -6.14 -7.45
C SER A 487 -5.16 -6.08 -5.91
N GLN A 488 -5.83 -7.00 -5.25
CA GLN A 488 -5.82 -7.10 -3.78
C GLN A 488 -4.43 -7.45 -3.19
N VAL A 489 -3.53 -8.05 -3.98
CA VAL A 489 -2.16 -8.38 -3.53
C VAL A 489 -1.28 -7.16 -3.26
N GLN A 490 -1.71 -5.97 -3.68
CA GLN A 490 -1.00 -4.71 -3.41
C GLN A 490 -1.20 -4.18 -1.98
N ASP A 491 -1.96 -4.90 -1.16
CA ASP A 491 -2.10 -4.72 0.29
C ASP A 491 -2.36 -3.25 0.70
N GLY A 492 -3.39 -2.64 0.09
CA GLY A 492 -3.80 -1.26 0.38
C GLY A 492 -2.90 -0.15 -0.16
N LYS A 493 -1.82 -0.47 -0.88
CA LYS A 493 -0.91 0.53 -1.48
C LYS A 493 -1.48 1.19 -2.75
N GLY A 494 -2.63 0.74 -3.21
CA GLY A 494 -3.28 1.24 -4.42
C GLY A 494 -2.69 0.70 -5.73
N PRO A 495 -3.16 1.19 -6.88
CA PRO A 495 -2.70 0.74 -8.19
C PRO A 495 -1.23 1.07 -8.44
N VAL A 496 -0.56 0.17 -9.15
CA VAL A 496 0.88 0.22 -9.47
C VAL A 496 1.10 0.49 -10.94
N THR A 497 2.00 1.40 -11.25
CA THR A 497 2.47 1.65 -12.62
C THR A 497 3.57 0.68 -13.02
N VAL A 498 3.58 0.26 -14.30
CA VAL A 498 4.60 -0.60 -14.88
C VAL A 498 5.03 0.00 -16.22
N ALA A 499 6.31 0.29 -16.38
CA ALA A 499 6.86 0.86 -17.61
C ALA A 499 6.80 -0.13 -18.78
N GLN A 500 6.66 0.38 -20.02
CA GLN A 500 6.43 -0.42 -21.21
C GLN A 500 7.53 -1.48 -21.45
N ASP A 501 8.79 -1.15 -21.24
CA ASP A 501 9.91 -2.08 -21.43
C ASP A 501 9.93 -3.23 -20.38
N VAL A 502 9.48 -2.97 -19.16
CA VAL A 502 9.20 -4.01 -18.15
C VAL A 502 8.05 -4.89 -18.61
N VAL A 503 6.96 -4.26 -19.09
CA VAL A 503 5.80 -4.96 -19.64
C VAL A 503 6.18 -5.86 -20.81
N ASP A 504 7.01 -5.40 -21.74
CA ASP A 504 7.46 -6.18 -22.90
C ASP A 504 8.16 -7.47 -22.48
N LYS A 505 8.96 -7.42 -21.43
CA LYS A 505 9.61 -8.60 -20.84
C LYS A 505 8.62 -9.50 -20.08
N TRP A 506 7.81 -8.89 -19.20
CA TRP A 506 6.87 -9.62 -18.35
C TRP A 506 5.74 -10.29 -19.15
N SER A 507 5.25 -9.65 -20.22
CA SER A 507 4.23 -10.20 -21.11
C SER A 507 4.65 -11.54 -21.73
N ALA A 508 5.94 -11.73 -22.05
CA ALA A 508 6.49 -12.98 -22.55
C ALA A 508 6.39 -14.13 -21.53
N THR A 509 6.17 -13.82 -20.26
CA THR A 509 6.01 -14.80 -19.17
C THR A 509 4.54 -15.05 -18.78
N ASN A 510 3.59 -14.63 -19.61
CA ASN A 510 2.15 -14.76 -19.42
C ASN A 510 1.57 -13.81 -18.36
N TRP A 511 2.11 -12.59 -18.22
CA TRP A 511 1.56 -11.50 -17.40
C TRP A 511 1.35 -11.94 -15.93
N GLU A 512 0.29 -11.44 -15.27
CA GLU A 512 -0.09 -11.82 -13.90
C GLU A 512 -0.52 -13.29 -13.75
N TYR A 513 -0.82 -13.98 -14.85
CA TYR A 513 -1.10 -15.42 -14.86
C TYR A 513 0.18 -16.26 -14.87
N GLY A 514 1.32 -15.65 -15.13
CA GLY A 514 2.62 -16.30 -15.17
C GLY A 514 3.28 -16.44 -13.80
N ALA A 515 4.53 -16.90 -13.82
CA ALA A 515 5.27 -17.19 -12.59
C ALA A 515 5.54 -15.97 -11.70
N TRP A 516 5.66 -14.77 -12.29
CA TRP A 516 5.93 -13.52 -11.54
C TRP A 516 4.72 -13.02 -10.79
N GLY A 517 3.49 -13.28 -11.27
CA GLY A 517 2.26 -12.73 -10.68
C GLY A 517 2.09 -11.24 -10.93
N TYR A 518 1.35 -10.55 -10.07
CA TYR A 518 1.09 -9.11 -10.16
C TYR A 518 2.29 -8.25 -9.76
N PRO A 519 2.43 -7.02 -10.31
CA PRO A 519 3.30 -6.01 -9.75
C PRO A 519 2.75 -5.56 -8.38
N VAL A 520 3.63 -5.46 -7.36
CA VAL A 520 3.22 -5.20 -5.96
C VAL A 520 3.68 -3.86 -5.41
N ALA A 521 4.55 -3.16 -6.12
CA ALA A 521 5.03 -1.83 -5.75
C ALA A 521 5.41 -1.05 -7.02
N PRO A 522 5.38 0.29 -7.03
CA PRO A 522 5.93 1.07 -8.12
C PRO A 522 7.43 0.81 -8.28
N GLU A 523 7.98 1.11 -9.46
CA GLU A 523 9.41 1.04 -9.73
C GLU A 523 10.16 1.98 -8.77
N GLU A 524 11.23 1.49 -8.14
CA GLU A 524 12.06 2.23 -7.18
C GLU A 524 13.53 2.17 -7.59
N ASP A 525 14.30 3.20 -7.22
CA ASP A 525 15.74 3.21 -7.46
C ASP A 525 16.46 2.19 -6.58
N ILE A 526 17.41 1.47 -7.18
CA ILE A 526 18.31 0.57 -6.48
C ILE A 526 19.76 0.92 -6.82
N THR A 527 20.59 1.16 -5.81
CA THR A 527 22.02 1.40 -6.00
C THR A 527 22.80 0.13 -5.68
N VAL A 528 23.65 -0.31 -6.61
CA VAL A 528 24.49 -1.50 -6.49
C VAL A 528 25.88 -1.19 -7.01
N ALA A 529 26.90 -1.42 -6.22
CA ALA A 529 28.31 -1.14 -6.56
C ALA A 529 28.55 0.32 -7.03
N GLY A 530 27.80 1.27 -6.41
CA GLY A 530 27.90 2.69 -6.75
C GLY A 530 27.21 3.10 -8.07
N ARG A 531 26.51 2.19 -8.74
CA ARG A 531 25.69 2.46 -9.93
C ARG A 531 24.22 2.40 -9.55
N THR A 532 23.39 3.30 -10.08
CA THR A 532 21.95 3.34 -9.83
C THR A 532 21.19 2.79 -11.01
N GLY A 533 20.34 1.82 -10.76
CA GLY A 533 19.32 1.27 -11.63
C GLY A 533 17.95 1.35 -10.98
N GLN A 534 16.97 0.58 -11.47
CA GLN A 534 15.62 0.55 -10.93
C GLN A 534 15.13 -0.89 -10.74
N VAL A 535 14.21 -1.07 -9.80
CA VAL A 535 13.58 -2.37 -9.54
C VAL A 535 12.06 -2.24 -9.48
N GLN A 536 11.38 -3.02 -10.31
CA GLN A 536 9.93 -3.26 -10.25
C GLN A 536 9.68 -4.59 -9.55
N ARG A 537 8.96 -4.57 -8.43
CA ARG A 537 8.66 -5.78 -7.66
C ARG A 537 7.36 -6.42 -8.10
N PHE A 538 7.35 -7.76 -8.14
CA PHE A 538 6.20 -8.62 -8.41
C PHE A 538 5.96 -9.58 -7.23
N GLU A 539 4.82 -10.29 -7.22
CA GLU A 539 4.48 -11.28 -6.16
C GLU A 539 5.62 -12.28 -5.92
N ASN A 540 6.24 -12.81 -7.00
CA ASN A 540 7.22 -13.89 -6.91
C ASN A 540 8.56 -13.57 -7.58
N GLY A 541 8.83 -12.29 -7.84
CA GLY A 541 10.05 -11.90 -8.54
C GLY A 541 10.23 -10.40 -8.66
N ALA A 542 11.12 -10.02 -9.56
CA ALA A 542 11.36 -8.62 -9.88
C ALA A 542 11.89 -8.45 -11.31
N ALA A 543 11.62 -7.28 -11.88
CA ALA A 543 12.33 -6.78 -13.04
C ALA A 543 13.35 -5.73 -12.56
N LEU A 544 14.60 -5.88 -12.98
CA LEU A 544 15.65 -4.91 -12.70
C LEU A 544 16.05 -4.21 -14.00
N ARG A 545 16.00 -2.90 -13.97
CA ARG A 545 16.55 -2.03 -15.00
C ARG A 545 17.97 -1.67 -14.61
N THR A 546 18.93 -2.03 -15.44
CA THR A 546 20.34 -1.68 -15.24
C THR A 546 20.58 -0.19 -15.46
N PRO A 547 21.71 0.38 -15.00
CA PRO A 547 22.08 1.76 -15.30
C PRO A 547 22.17 2.07 -16.82
N ASP A 548 22.39 1.04 -17.65
CA ASP A 548 22.48 1.17 -19.11
C ASP A 548 21.09 1.09 -19.78
N GLY A 549 20.03 0.82 -19.00
CA GLY A 549 18.64 0.78 -19.44
C GLY A 549 18.13 -0.61 -19.82
N ASP A 550 18.95 -1.66 -19.74
CA ASP A 550 18.52 -3.04 -20.02
C ASP A 550 17.64 -3.57 -18.87
N VAL A 551 16.54 -4.24 -19.20
CA VAL A 551 15.63 -4.83 -18.22
C VAL A 551 15.85 -6.33 -18.15
N HIS A 552 16.03 -6.88 -16.93
CA HIS A 552 16.20 -8.31 -16.66
C HIS A 552 15.20 -8.80 -15.61
N LEU A 553 14.63 -9.99 -15.87
CA LEU A 553 13.65 -10.61 -14.97
C LEU A 553 14.33 -11.62 -14.03
N LEU A 554 14.09 -11.47 -12.73
CA LEU A 554 14.51 -12.41 -11.68
C LEU A 554 13.28 -13.04 -11.04
N HIS A 555 13.36 -14.32 -10.69
CA HIS A 555 12.21 -15.05 -10.12
C HIS A 555 12.59 -15.85 -8.86
N GLY A 556 11.63 -16.06 -7.98
CA GLY A 556 11.67 -16.98 -6.85
C GLY A 556 12.85 -16.75 -5.91
N ALA A 557 13.54 -17.84 -5.54
CA ALA A 557 14.62 -17.80 -4.55
C ALA A 557 15.84 -16.97 -4.99
N ILE A 558 16.12 -16.88 -6.29
CA ILE A 558 17.21 -16.03 -6.82
C ILE A 558 16.86 -14.56 -6.61
N ALA A 559 15.63 -14.15 -6.95
CA ALA A 559 15.15 -12.78 -6.71
C ALA A 559 15.15 -12.46 -5.21
N ALA A 560 14.63 -13.36 -4.38
CA ALA A 560 14.58 -13.19 -2.93
C ALA A 560 15.97 -13.00 -2.31
N ARG A 561 16.95 -13.81 -2.76
CA ARG A 561 18.34 -13.69 -2.31
C ARG A 561 18.98 -12.38 -2.75
N TYR A 562 18.86 -12.03 -4.02
CA TYR A 562 19.49 -10.84 -4.57
C TYR A 562 18.88 -9.54 -3.98
N LEU A 563 17.57 -9.50 -3.77
CA LEU A 563 16.85 -8.34 -3.23
C LEU A 563 16.70 -8.36 -1.71
N GLY A 564 17.27 -9.33 -1.02
CA GLY A 564 17.26 -9.41 0.43
C GLY A 564 17.86 -8.15 1.09
N THR A 565 17.34 -7.81 2.27
CA THR A 565 17.72 -6.61 3.04
C THR A 565 18.69 -6.91 4.19
N ASP A 566 18.97 -8.19 4.45
CA ASP A 566 19.96 -8.59 5.44
C ASP A 566 21.39 -8.27 4.97
N ALA A 567 22.31 -8.15 5.91
CA ALA A 567 23.69 -7.73 5.62
C ALA A 567 24.42 -8.64 4.62
N THR A 568 24.11 -9.94 4.61
CA THR A 568 24.72 -10.92 3.69
C THR A 568 24.21 -10.71 2.27
N SER A 569 22.90 -10.62 2.08
CA SER A 569 22.27 -10.36 0.78
C SER A 569 22.73 -9.03 0.20
N VAL A 570 22.81 -7.97 1.01
CA VAL A 570 23.32 -6.66 0.58
C VAL A 570 24.78 -6.75 0.13
N ALA A 571 25.65 -7.38 0.92
CA ALA A 571 27.07 -7.52 0.57
C ALA A 571 27.26 -8.34 -0.71
N GLN A 572 26.50 -9.41 -0.89
CA GLN A 572 26.54 -10.23 -2.11
C GLN A 572 26.05 -9.47 -3.34
N ARG A 573 25.00 -8.68 -3.21
CA ARG A 573 24.48 -7.81 -4.28
C ARG A 573 25.52 -6.77 -4.70
N GLU A 574 26.16 -6.10 -3.74
CA GLU A 574 27.27 -5.15 -4.02
C GLU A 574 28.42 -5.81 -4.76
N GLU A 575 28.76 -7.06 -4.42
CA GLU A 575 29.80 -7.83 -5.06
C GLU A 575 29.41 -8.30 -6.48
N LEU A 576 28.19 -8.80 -6.64
CA LEU A 576 27.69 -9.35 -7.89
C LEU A 576 27.48 -8.29 -8.98
N GLY A 577 27.10 -7.06 -8.60
CA GLY A 577 26.67 -6.04 -9.57
C GLY A 577 25.25 -6.29 -10.07
N PHE A 578 24.91 -5.70 -11.21
CA PHE A 578 23.60 -5.84 -11.85
C PHE A 578 23.47 -7.16 -12.61
N PRO A 579 22.23 -7.68 -12.82
CA PRO A 579 22.01 -8.81 -13.71
C PRO A 579 22.38 -8.44 -15.15
N THR A 580 22.96 -9.40 -15.85
CA THR A 580 23.33 -9.31 -17.27
C THR A 580 22.53 -10.27 -18.15
N GLY A 581 21.66 -11.07 -17.53
CA GLY A 581 20.77 -12.01 -18.18
C GLY A 581 19.46 -12.21 -17.43
N ASP A 582 18.44 -12.67 -18.15
CA ASP A 582 17.18 -13.04 -17.57
C ASP A 582 17.29 -14.36 -16.79
N HIS A 583 16.38 -14.56 -15.83
CA HIS A 583 16.20 -15.83 -15.13
C HIS A 583 15.99 -16.98 -16.13
N SER A 584 16.88 -17.93 -16.17
CA SER A 584 16.94 -18.98 -17.16
C SER A 584 16.94 -20.38 -16.54
N ALA A 585 16.27 -21.32 -17.20
CA ALA A 585 16.30 -22.72 -16.77
C ALA A 585 17.63 -23.38 -17.09
N THR A 586 18.14 -24.23 -16.17
CA THR A 586 19.25 -25.11 -16.38
C THR A 586 18.80 -26.37 -17.14
N HIS A 587 19.75 -27.15 -17.66
CA HIS A 587 19.46 -28.40 -18.39
C HIS A 587 19.06 -29.56 -17.45
N VAL A 588 19.45 -29.51 -16.21
CA VAL A 588 18.90 -30.32 -15.11
C VAL A 588 17.92 -29.46 -14.31
N PRO A 589 16.97 -30.05 -13.56
CA PRO A 589 15.94 -29.21 -12.87
C PRO A 589 16.54 -28.15 -11.95
N GLY A 590 16.47 -26.91 -12.38
CA GLY A 590 17.00 -25.76 -11.68
C GLY A 590 16.95 -24.49 -12.54
N TYR A 591 17.48 -23.40 -11.99
CA TYR A 591 17.53 -22.10 -12.63
C TYR A 591 18.83 -21.38 -12.32
N PHE A 592 19.17 -20.38 -13.14
CA PHE A 592 20.29 -19.49 -12.90
C PHE A 592 20.01 -18.08 -13.40
N THR A 593 20.75 -17.13 -12.89
CA THR A 593 20.81 -15.75 -13.38
C THR A 593 22.26 -15.26 -13.35
N ASP A 594 22.70 -14.73 -14.49
CA ASP A 594 24.03 -14.10 -14.64
C ASP A 594 23.99 -12.64 -14.15
N PHE A 595 25.08 -12.23 -13.50
CA PHE A 595 25.34 -10.87 -13.03
C PHE A 595 26.70 -10.38 -13.52
N ASP A 596 27.02 -9.09 -13.33
CA ASP A 596 28.32 -8.53 -13.75
C ASP A 596 29.53 -9.38 -13.30
N ASN A 597 29.50 -9.88 -12.05
CA ASN A 597 30.67 -10.53 -11.43
C ASN A 597 30.44 -11.99 -10.97
N GLY A 598 29.35 -12.62 -11.37
CA GLY A 598 29.05 -14.00 -10.97
C GLY A 598 27.69 -14.50 -11.39
N VAL A 599 27.36 -15.71 -10.97
CA VAL A 599 26.12 -16.40 -11.29
C VAL A 599 25.49 -16.94 -10.00
N ILE A 600 24.19 -16.71 -9.82
CA ILE A 600 23.39 -17.41 -8.79
C ILE A 600 22.66 -18.55 -9.47
N TYR A 601 22.87 -19.77 -8.99
CA TYR A 601 22.14 -20.98 -9.34
C TYR A 601 21.08 -21.27 -8.28
N TRP A 602 20.03 -21.94 -8.67
CA TRP A 602 19.03 -22.51 -7.76
C TRP A 602 18.64 -23.92 -8.20
N SER A 603 18.54 -24.83 -7.24
CA SER A 603 17.90 -26.12 -7.41
C SER A 603 17.03 -26.47 -6.21
N GLN A 604 16.09 -27.38 -6.40
CA GLN A 604 15.18 -27.78 -5.32
C GLN A 604 15.94 -28.50 -4.17
N GLU A 605 17.04 -29.19 -4.48
CA GLU A 605 17.79 -29.98 -3.50
C GLU A 605 18.77 -29.11 -2.70
N TYR A 606 19.46 -28.17 -3.36
CA TYR A 606 20.56 -27.40 -2.75
C TYR A 606 20.22 -25.92 -2.49
N GLY A 607 19.02 -25.48 -2.87
CA GLY A 607 18.65 -24.08 -2.73
C GLY A 607 19.42 -23.16 -3.68
N THR A 608 19.76 -21.94 -3.23
CA THR A 608 20.56 -20.99 -4.02
C THR A 608 22.05 -21.16 -3.73
N ALA A 609 22.87 -21.12 -4.77
CA ALA A 609 24.32 -21.20 -4.70
C ALA A 609 24.96 -20.16 -5.62
N LEU A 610 26.02 -19.50 -5.15
CA LEU A 610 26.76 -18.45 -5.86
C LEU A 610 28.13 -18.96 -6.31
N ILE A 611 28.46 -18.71 -7.58
CA ILE A 611 29.82 -18.80 -8.09
C ILE A 611 30.23 -17.49 -8.77
N ARG A 612 31.40 -16.98 -8.45
CA ARG A 612 31.93 -15.74 -8.99
C ARG A 612 32.61 -15.97 -10.35
N HIS A 613 32.51 -14.97 -11.22
CA HIS A 613 33.31 -15.00 -12.45
C HIS A 613 34.80 -15.06 -12.11
N GLY A 614 35.57 -15.82 -12.88
CA GLY A 614 36.99 -16.05 -12.67
C GLY A 614 37.41 -17.51 -12.91
N ALA A 615 38.58 -17.91 -12.37
CA ALA A 615 39.22 -19.18 -12.69
C ALA A 615 38.35 -20.42 -12.43
N LEU A 616 37.60 -20.44 -11.29
CA LEU A 616 36.70 -21.56 -10.96
C LEU A 616 35.50 -21.63 -11.90
N PHE A 617 34.87 -20.50 -12.17
CA PHE A 617 33.74 -20.41 -13.10
C PHE A 617 34.20 -20.81 -14.54
N ASP A 618 35.37 -20.35 -14.98
CA ASP A 618 35.92 -20.70 -16.28
C ASP A 618 36.28 -22.19 -16.38
N ALA A 619 36.71 -22.80 -15.28
CA ALA A 619 36.93 -24.25 -15.22
C ALA A 619 35.60 -25.01 -15.30
N TYR A 620 34.57 -24.57 -14.55
CA TYR A 620 33.24 -25.14 -14.59
C TYR A 620 32.60 -25.01 -16.00
N ARG A 621 32.74 -23.84 -16.64
CA ARG A 621 32.29 -23.60 -18.02
C ARG A 621 32.96 -24.55 -19.03
N ARG A 622 34.27 -24.79 -18.90
CA ARG A 622 35.00 -25.73 -19.78
C ARG A 622 34.52 -27.17 -19.66
N GLU A 623 33.96 -27.52 -18.53
CA GLU A 623 33.39 -28.84 -18.24
C GLU A 623 31.88 -28.91 -18.52
N ASP A 624 31.33 -27.99 -19.33
CA ASP A 624 29.92 -27.93 -19.75
C ASP A 624 28.93 -27.71 -18.60
N PHE A 625 29.31 -26.93 -17.58
CA PHE A 625 28.47 -26.52 -16.45
C PHE A 625 27.80 -27.72 -15.74
N GLU A 626 26.52 -27.63 -15.43
CA GLU A 626 25.73 -28.67 -14.74
C GLU A 626 25.51 -29.93 -15.58
N ARG A 627 25.81 -29.91 -16.90
CA ARG A 627 25.77 -31.11 -17.76
C ARG A 627 27.03 -31.94 -17.64
N GLY A 628 28.10 -31.30 -17.26
CA GLY A 628 29.43 -31.93 -17.18
C GLY A 628 29.60 -32.79 -15.93
N ARG A 629 30.82 -33.26 -15.74
CA ARG A 629 31.15 -34.19 -14.66
C ARG A 629 30.99 -33.62 -13.26
N TYR A 630 31.00 -32.30 -13.11
CA TYR A 630 30.81 -31.65 -11.80
C TYR A 630 29.35 -31.58 -11.38
N GLY A 631 28.39 -31.51 -12.32
CA GLY A 631 27.00 -31.40 -12.01
C GLY A 631 26.64 -30.05 -11.40
N PHE A 632 25.67 -30.03 -10.47
CA PHE A 632 25.13 -28.82 -9.88
C PHE A 632 25.99 -28.29 -8.73
N LEU A 633 26.05 -26.98 -8.57
CA LEU A 633 26.66 -26.30 -7.42
C LEU A 633 25.87 -26.61 -6.13
N THR A 634 26.57 -27.05 -5.08
CA THR A 634 25.91 -27.50 -3.82
C THR A 634 25.89 -26.44 -2.72
N GLY A 635 26.59 -25.33 -2.92
CA GLY A 635 26.69 -24.21 -1.99
C GLY A 635 27.46 -23.05 -2.60
N ASP A 636 27.57 -21.96 -1.84
CA ASP A 636 28.31 -20.77 -2.28
C ASP A 636 29.80 -21.07 -2.44
N GLU A 637 30.40 -20.48 -3.48
CA GLU A 637 31.85 -20.39 -3.57
C GLU A 637 32.40 -19.69 -2.32
N THR A 638 33.34 -20.36 -1.65
CA THR A 638 34.03 -19.82 -0.48
C THR A 638 35.35 -19.16 -0.88
N VAL A 639 35.68 -18.07 -0.16
CA VAL A 639 36.94 -17.35 -0.32
C VAL A 639 37.62 -17.29 1.05
N ALA A 640 38.79 -17.87 1.19
CA ALA A 640 39.55 -17.83 2.44
C ALA A 640 40.38 -16.55 2.55
N SER A 641 40.92 -16.28 3.76
CA SER A 641 41.69 -15.06 4.05
C SER A 641 43.01 -14.95 3.30
N ASP A 642 43.57 -16.08 2.85
CA ASP A 642 44.78 -16.16 2.04
C ASP A 642 44.50 -16.01 0.55
N GLY A 643 43.25 -15.83 0.14
CA GLY A 643 42.82 -15.68 -1.24
C GLY A 643 42.54 -17.00 -1.96
N SER A 644 42.66 -18.16 -1.28
CA SER A 644 42.19 -19.43 -1.83
C SER A 644 40.68 -19.45 -2.00
N ARG A 645 40.22 -20.13 -3.06
CA ARG A 645 38.80 -20.18 -3.45
C ARG A 645 38.38 -21.62 -3.66
N ARG A 646 37.13 -21.94 -3.32
CA ARG A 646 36.56 -23.28 -3.46
C ARG A 646 35.13 -23.26 -3.89
N ALA A 647 34.74 -24.10 -4.80
CA ALA A 647 33.39 -24.37 -5.25
C ALA A 647 33.11 -25.88 -5.22
N ASP A 648 32.07 -26.29 -4.50
CA ASP A 648 31.65 -27.65 -4.34
C ASP A 648 30.42 -27.96 -5.20
N PHE A 649 30.49 -29.11 -5.88
CA PHE A 649 29.48 -29.58 -6.82
C PHE A 649 28.99 -30.99 -6.46
N THR A 650 27.88 -31.41 -7.03
CA THR A 650 27.36 -32.78 -6.85
C THR A 650 28.35 -33.87 -7.27
N GLY A 651 29.19 -33.61 -8.27
CA GLY A 651 30.14 -34.53 -8.83
C GLY A 651 31.60 -34.33 -8.39
N GLY A 652 31.87 -33.32 -7.52
CA GLY A 652 33.25 -33.07 -7.06
C GLY A 652 33.52 -31.65 -6.64
N THR A 653 34.78 -31.23 -6.65
CA THR A 653 35.23 -29.91 -6.16
C THR A 653 36.21 -29.26 -7.10
N LEU A 654 36.09 -27.93 -7.26
CA LEU A 654 37.11 -27.08 -7.88
C LEU A 654 37.68 -26.15 -6.82
N PHE A 655 38.97 -25.98 -6.74
CA PHE A 655 39.58 -25.03 -5.80
C PHE A 655 40.89 -24.43 -6.33
N THR A 656 41.27 -23.30 -5.76
CA THR A 656 42.56 -22.64 -5.95
C THR A 656 43.27 -22.57 -4.61
N VAL A 657 44.59 -22.44 -4.60
CA VAL A 657 45.35 -22.20 -3.36
C VAL A 657 45.91 -20.79 -3.42
N GLY A 658 45.86 -20.08 -2.31
CA GLY A 658 46.46 -18.74 -2.16
C GLY A 658 47.99 -18.82 -2.39
N GLY A 659 48.58 -17.80 -3.02
CA GLY A 659 50.00 -17.80 -3.24
C GLY A 659 50.52 -16.82 -4.30
N ALA A 660 51.77 -16.97 -4.72
CA ALA A 660 52.49 -16.04 -5.58
C ALA A 660 51.92 -15.90 -7.01
N ASP A 661 51.12 -16.85 -7.47
CA ASP A 661 50.41 -16.83 -8.77
C ASP A 661 49.01 -16.18 -8.70
N GLY A 662 48.61 -15.65 -7.52
CA GLY A 662 47.31 -14.97 -7.34
C GLY A 662 46.11 -15.91 -7.37
N GLY A 663 46.28 -17.20 -7.13
CA GLY A 663 45.16 -18.17 -7.08
C GLY A 663 44.57 -18.51 -8.45
N ASN A 664 45.32 -18.38 -9.53
CA ASN A 664 44.83 -18.65 -10.90
C ASN A 664 44.89 -20.14 -11.30
N THR A 665 45.71 -20.95 -10.63
CA THR A 665 45.79 -22.40 -10.87
C THR A 665 44.58 -23.08 -10.24
N VAL A 666 43.72 -23.69 -11.06
CA VAL A 666 42.54 -24.42 -10.60
C VAL A 666 42.89 -25.91 -10.46
N TYR A 667 42.81 -26.41 -9.25
CA TYR A 667 42.88 -27.81 -8.94
C TYR A 667 41.51 -28.48 -9.03
N THR A 668 41.49 -29.70 -9.55
CA THR A 668 40.24 -30.38 -9.88
C THR A 668 40.14 -31.73 -9.17
N LEU A 669 38.99 -31.95 -8.52
CA LEU A 669 38.62 -33.23 -7.90
C LEU A 669 37.27 -33.66 -8.48
N PRO A 670 37.25 -34.32 -9.66
CA PRO A 670 36.01 -34.58 -10.40
C PRO A 670 35.25 -35.85 -9.90
N ASN A 671 35.38 -36.15 -8.64
CA ASN A 671 34.63 -37.21 -7.96
C ASN A 671 34.37 -36.77 -6.49
N ARG A 672 33.13 -36.80 -6.07
CA ARG A 672 32.72 -36.32 -4.75
C ARG A 672 33.36 -37.11 -3.61
N ALA A 673 33.40 -38.45 -3.70
CA ALA A 673 33.97 -39.28 -2.66
C ALA A 673 35.50 -39.07 -2.53
N ILE A 674 36.18 -38.80 -3.65
CA ILE A 674 37.59 -38.39 -3.64
C ILE A 674 37.77 -37.01 -2.99
N ALA A 675 36.88 -36.05 -3.30
CA ALA A 675 36.96 -34.72 -2.72
C ALA A 675 36.70 -34.74 -1.21
N GLU A 676 35.67 -35.45 -0.76
CA GLU A 676 35.34 -35.63 0.68
C GLU A 676 36.52 -36.33 1.40
N ARG A 677 37.09 -37.37 0.83
CA ARG A 677 38.23 -38.06 1.43
C ARG A 677 39.49 -37.22 1.47
N TYR A 678 39.73 -36.41 0.45
CA TYR A 678 40.84 -35.45 0.43
C TYR A 678 40.73 -34.42 1.55
N ASP A 679 39.54 -33.93 1.81
CA ASP A 679 39.27 -33.00 2.93
C ASP A 679 39.48 -33.66 4.29
N GLU A 680 39.04 -34.93 4.49
CA GLU A 680 39.33 -35.70 5.69
C GLU A 680 40.83 -35.92 5.97
N LEU A 681 41.66 -35.83 4.93
CA LEU A 681 43.09 -35.93 4.98
C LEU A 681 43.82 -34.58 5.04
N ASP A 682 43.10 -33.52 5.51
CA ASP A 682 43.58 -32.14 5.66
C ASP A 682 43.91 -31.41 4.34
N GLY A 683 43.34 -31.87 3.22
CA GLY A 683 43.40 -31.21 1.91
C GLY A 683 44.81 -30.87 1.43
N PRO A 684 45.05 -29.63 0.93
CA PRO A 684 46.35 -29.21 0.39
C PRO A 684 47.53 -29.27 1.37
N ASP A 685 47.23 -29.04 2.66
CA ASP A 685 48.22 -29.01 3.74
C ASP A 685 48.42 -30.39 4.38
N GLY A 686 47.67 -31.38 3.91
CA GLY A 686 47.61 -32.71 4.50
C GLY A 686 48.54 -33.75 3.87
N LEU A 687 48.17 -35.01 4.12
CA LEU A 687 48.99 -36.19 3.78
C LEU A 687 49.37 -36.28 2.30
N LEU A 688 48.49 -35.81 1.41
CA LEU A 688 48.62 -36.01 -0.04
C LEU A 688 49.25 -34.83 -0.77
N GLY A 689 49.23 -33.63 -0.22
CA GLY A 689 49.63 -32.40 -0.91
C GLY A 689 48.63 -32.02 -2.02
N LEU A 690 49.07 -31.27 -3.01
CA LEU A 690 48.19 -30.79 -4.08
C LEU A 690 47.91 -31.90 -5.13
N PRO A 691 46.74 -31.83 -5.83
CA PRO A 691 46.45 -32.69 -6.96
C PRO A 691 47.52 -32.56 -8.07
N ASP A 692 48.03 -33.66 -8.59
CA ASP A 692 49.01 -33.67 -9.69
C ASP A 692 48.30 -33.21 -10.99
N MET A 693 48.73 -32.06 -11.53
CA MET A 693 48.15 -31.47 -12.73
C MET A 693 48.61 -32.12 -14.04
N ASP A 694 49.71 -32.84 -13.99
CA ASP A 694 50.25 -33.54 -15.15
C ASP A 694 49.55 -34.89 -15.39
N ARG A 695 48.78 -35.35 -14.40
CA ARG A 695 48.03 -36.61 -14.47
C ARG A 695 46.53 -36.38 -14.49
N THR A 696 45.91 -36.91 -15.54
CA THR A 696 44.44 -36.80 -15.68
C THR A 696 43.74 -37.77 -14.71
N PRO A 697 42.77 -37.30 -13.89
CA PRO A 697 41.91 -38.20 -13.14
C PRO A 697 41.14 -39.11 -14.08
N GLY A 698 40.92 -40.35 -13.70
CA GLY A 698 40.31 -41.31 -14.62
C GLY A 698 39.63 -42.49 -13.96
N ASP A 699 38.97 -43.27 -14.80
CA ASP A 699 38.39 -44.55 -14.41
C ASP A 699 39.49 -45.61 -14.31
N THR A 700 39.37 -46.52 -13.37
CA THR A 700 40.24 -47.64 -13.21
C THR A 700 39.93 -48.77 -14.21
N ALA A 701 40.89 -49.64 -14.45
CA ALA A 701 40.57 -50.92 -15.03
C ALA A 701 39.67 -51.76 -14.09
N ALA A 702 39.09 -52.84 -14.59
CA ALA A 702 38.42 -53.81 -13.72
C ALA A 702 39.44 -54.66 -12.99
N SER A 703 39.27 -54.85 -11.68
CA SER A 703 40.09 -55.83 -10.95
C SER A 703 39.75 -57.28 -11.33
N PRO A 704 40.50 -58.25 -10.89
CA PRO A 704 40.18 -59.67 -11.08
C PRO A 704 38.81 -60.05 -10.45
N GLU A 705 38.40 -59.38 -9.42
CA GLU A 705 37.06 -59.53 -8.80
C GLU A 705 35.95 -58.77 -9.52
N GLY A 706 36.30 -57.95 -10.52
CA GLY A 706 35.35 -57.15 -11.31
C GLY A 706 35.10 -55.76 -10.75
N THR A 707 35.73 -55.33 -9.67
CA THR A 707 35.60 -54.01 -9.08
C THR A 707 36.13 -52.95 -10.04
N ARG A 708 35.34 -51.90 -10.23
CA ARG A 708 35.72 -50.70 -11.01
C ARG A 708 35.59 -49.47 -10.12
N GLY A 709 36.39 -48.47 -10.40
CA GLY A 709 36.37 -47.23 -9.64
C GLY A 709 37.02 -46.09 -10.40
N GLN A 710 37.37 -45.07 -9.65
CA GLN A 710 38.11 -43.90 -10.15
C GLN A 710 39.30 -43.61 -9.27
N PHE A 711 40.27 -42.88 -9.82
CA PHE A 711 41.46 -42.47 -9.10
C PHE A 711 41.82 -41.00 -9.35
N ARG A 712 42.55 -40.43 -8.41
CA ARG A 712 43.18 -39.12 -8.54
C ARG A 712 44.60 -39.15 -7.95
N ASP A 713 45.58 -38.73 -8.74
CA ASP A 713 46.96 -38.55 -8.29
C ASP A 713 47.16 -37.22 -7.58
N PHE A 714 47.99 -37.22 -6.57
CA PHE A 714 48.46 -36.08 -5.80
C PHE A 714 49.99 -36.11 -5.68
N GLU A 715 50.57 -35.00 -5.16
CA GLU A 715 52.05 -34.92 -5.00
C GLU A 715 52.65 -36.09 -4.24
N HIS A 716 51.91 -36.58 -3.20
CA HIS A 716 52.48 -37.56 -2.27
C HIS A 716 51.74 -38.91 -2.26
N GLY A 717 50.77 -39.13 -3.16
CA GLY A 717 50.00 -40.36 -3.21
C GLY A 717 48.84 -40.35 -4.18
N VAL A 718 48.02 -41.37 -4.11
CA VAL A 718 46.81 -41.53 -4.96
C VAL A 718 45.61 -41.89 -4.10
N LEU A 719 44.46 -41.26 -4.36
CA LEU A 719 43.18 -41.72 -3.87
C LEU A 719 42.50 -42.58 -4.93
N TYR A 720 42.02 -43.73 -4.49
CA TYR A 720 41.16 -44.62 -5.27
C TYR A 720 39.78 -44.71 -4.63
N THR A 721 38.71 -44.64 -5.44
CA THR A 721 37.34 -44.81 -4.97
C THR A 721 36.59 -45.87 -5.77
N SER A 722 35.82 -46.71 -5.11
CA SER A 722 34.96 -47.74 -5.68
C SER A 722 33.75 -48.02 -4.79
N ASP A 723 32.99 -49.08 -5.09
CA ASP A 723 31.95 -49.62 -4.20
C ASP A 723 32.48 -50.20 -2.87
N LYS A 724 33.82 -50.40 -2.76
CA LYS A 724 34.49 -50.84 -1.53
C LYS A 724 34.80 -49.68 -0.57
N GLY A 725 34.85 -48.45 -1.07
CA GLY A 725 35.19 -47.23 -0.32
C GLY A 725 36.18 -46.33 -1.07
N THR A 726 36.69 -45.33 -0.35
CA THR A 726 37.73 -44.41 -0.87
C THR A 726 38.97 -44.50 0.01
N PHE A 727 40.09 -44.93 -0.59
CA PHE A 727 41.30 -45.27 0.13
C PHE A 727 42.52 -44.58 -0.44
N VAL A 728 43.52 -44.33 0.41
CA VAL A 728 44.78 -43.68 0.04
C VAL A 728 45.93 -44.68 -0.02
N ILE A 729 46.74 -44.55 -1.06
CA ILE A 729 48.10 -45.15 -1.11
C ILE A 729 49.13 -44.05 -1.34
N ARG A 730 50.16 -44.01 -0.50
CA ARG A 730 51.26 -43.04 -0.65
C ARG A 730 52.23 -43.43 -1.71
N HIS A 731 52.84 -42.47 -2.41
CA HIS A 731 53.96 -42.71 -3.30
C HIS A 731 55.12 -43.27 -2.48
N GLY A 732 55.84 -44.24 -3.05
CA GLY A 732 56.91 -44.95 -2.40
C GLY A 732 56.93 -46.47 -2.74
N ALA A 733 57.62 -47.27 -1.94
CA ALA A 733 57.88 -48.68 -2.23
C ALA A 733 56.55 -49.50 -2.37
N LEU A 734 55.50 -49.25 -1.54
CA LEU A 734 54.24 -49.97 -1.65
C LEU A 734 53.48 -49.60 -2.94
N PHE A 735 53.47 -48.33 -3.34
CA PHE A 735 52.85 -47.88 -4.58
C PHE A 735 53.66 -48.42 -5.81
N ASP A 736 55.00 -48.42 -5.74
CA ASP A 736 55.80 -48.93 -6.81
C ASP A 736 55.64 -50.47 -6.99
N ALA A 737 55.48 -51.21 -5.90
CA ALA A 737 55.14 -52.62 -5.95
C ALA A 737 53.69 -52.85 -6.50
N TYR A 738 52.70 -52.05 -6.14
CA TYR A 738 51.36 -52.09 -6.71
C TYR A 738 51.39 -51.80 -8.23
N ARG A 739 52.09 -50.75 -8.64
CA ARG A 739 52.34 -50.42 -10.05
C ARG A 739 52.98 -51.54 -10.81
N ALA A 740 54.04 -52.20 -10.25
CA ALA A 740 54.76 -53.27 -10.88
C ALA A 740 53.90 -54.52 -11.13
N GLN A 741 52.85 -54.71 -10.37
CA GLN A 741 51.88 -55.80 -10.54
C GLN A 741 50.72 -55.45 -11.48
N GLY A 742 50.69 -54.22 -12.07
CA GLY A 742 49.64 -53.77 -13.00
C GLY A 742 48.47 -53.06 -12.38
N TYR A 743 48.69 -52.43 -11.24
CA TYR A 743 47.67 -51.72 -10.45
C TYR A 743 46.42 -52.59 -10.12
N GLU A 744 45.24 -52.07 -10.19
CA GLU A 744 44.00 -52.77 -9.92
C GLU A 744 43.69 -53.91 -10.87
N GLY A 745 44.27 -53.93 -12.08
CA GLY A 745 44.16 -55.01 -13.03
C GLY A 745 45.10 -56.21 -12.72
N GLY A 746 46.03 -56.10 -11.78
CA GLY A 746 46.90 -57.13 -11.32
C GLY A 746 46.33 -58.10 -10.30
N GLU A 747 47.12 -59.05 -9.79
CA GLU A 747 46.68 -60.05 -8.81
C GLU A 747 46.26 -59.49 -7.46
N LEU A 748 46.67 -58.26 -7.12
CA LEU A 748 46.26 -57.60 -5.90
C LEU A 748 44.84 -57.06 -6.00
N GLY A 749 44.34 -56.70 -7.20
CA GLY A 749 43.05 -56.14 -7.37
C GLY A 749 42.91 -54.71 -6.81
N PHE A 750 41.74 -54.34 -6.46
CA PHE A 750 41.40 -52.98 -5.97
C PHE A 750 41.89 -52.76 -4.53
N ILE A 751 42.25 -51.52 -4.18
CA ILE A 751 42.61 -51.12 -2.82
C ILE A 751 41.35 -51.18 -1.93
N THR A 752 41.48 -51.77 -0.74
CA THR A 752 40.39 -51.98 0.22
C THR A 752 40.68 -51.40 1.61
N GLY A 753 41.88 -50.85 1.83
CA GLY A 753 42.27 -50.22 3.09
C GLY A 753 43.31 -49.12 2.87
N ASP A 754 43.34 -48.14 3.76
CA ASP A 754 44.27 -47.02 3.71
C ASP A 754 45.71 -47.43 3.96
N TYR A 755 46.67 -46.69 3.39
CA TYR A 755 48.05 -46.73 3.81
C TYR A 755 48.17 -46.53 5.32
N THR A 756 48.72 -47.47 6.01
CA THR A 756 48.95 -47.48 7.45
C THR A 756 50.44 -47.60 7.77
N GLY A 757 51.00 -46.56 8.36
CA GLY A 757 52.36 -46.61 8.93
C GLY A 757 52.35 -47.13 10.35
N HIS A 758 53.25 -48.09 10.66
CA HIS A 758 53.34 -48.70 12.00
C HIS A 758 54.49 -48.11 12.80
N ALA A 759 54.42 -48.24 14.14
CA ALA A 759 55.38 -47.65 15.08
C ALA A 759 56.80 -48.29 14.97
N ASP A 760 56.88 -49.45 14.39
CA ASP A 760 58.14 -50.14 14.17
C ASP A 760 58.87 -49.72 12.85
N GLY A 761 58.23 -48.76 12.10
CA GLY A 761 58.77 -48.28 10.82
C GLY A 761 58.28 -49.08 9.64
N SER A 762 57.48 -50.12 9.83
CA SER A 762 56.84 -50.83 8.72
C SER A 762 55.58 -50.03 8.25
N ALA A 763 55.06 -50.36 7.07
CA ALA A 763 53.85 -49.82 6.51
C ALA A 763 53.05 -50.89 5.77
N SER A 764 51.72 -50.71 5.66
CA SER A 764 50.86 -51.66 4.96
C SER A 764 49.73 -50.98 4.19
N VAL A 765 49.26 -51.68 3.15
CA VAL A 765 48.02 -51.30 2.40
C VAL A 765 47.32 -52.61 2.03
N GLU A 766 45.97 -52.57 2.28
CA GLU A 766 45.11 -53.73 2.00
C GLU A 766 44.48 -53.64 0.59
N PHE A 767 44.36 -54.78 -0.07
CA PHE A 767 43.79 -54.97 -1.40
C PHE A 767 42.82 -56.17 -1.42
N GLU A 768 42.01 -56.31 -2.44
CA GLU A 768 41.12 -57.47 -2.61
C GLU A 768 41.91 -58.81 -2.58
N GLY A 769 43.05 -58.84 -3.15
CA GLY A 769 43.89 -60.08 -3.25
C GLY A 769 44.86 -60.26 -2.11
N GLY A 770 44.94 -59.41 -1.09
CA GLY A 770 45.86 -59.54 0.05
C GLY A 770 46.45 -58.20 0.47
N THR A 771 47.38 -58.19 1.40
CA THR A 771 48.02 -56.98 1.93
C THR A 771 49.44 -56.85 1.42
N LEU A 772 49.82 -55.66 0.95
CA LEU A 772 51.25 -55.34 0.76
C LEU A 772 51.81 -54.78 2.06
N VAL A 773 52.91 -55.32 2.52
CA VAL A 773 53.61 -54.85 3.72
C VAL A 773 55.01 -54.41 3.28
N GLN A 774 55.43 -53.25 3.74
CA GLN A 774 56.80 -52.74 3.66
C GLN A 774 57.46 -52.91 4.99
N ASP A 775 58.50 -53.69 5.09
CA ASP A 775 59.34 -53.87 6.28
C ASP A 775 60.15 -52.59 6.58
N PRO A 776 60.68 -52.44 7.83
CA PRO A 776 61.52 -51.29 8.19
C PRO A 776 62.78 -51.10 7.36
N ASP A 777 63.26 -52.16 6.71
CA ASP A 777 64.39 -52.12 5.82
C ASP A 777 64.06 -51.68 4.36
N GLY A 778 62.79 -51.44 4.10
CA GLY A 778 62.24 -50.99 2.82
C GLY A 778 61.84 -52.16 1.88
N THR A 779 62.02 -53.42 2.28
CA THR A 779 61.61 -54.60 1.51
C THR A 779 60.07 -54.69 1.49
N VAL A 780 59.45 -54.92 0.30
CA VAL A 780 57.99 -55.05 0.14
C VAL A 780 57.67 -56.53 -0.15
N HIS A 781 56.71 -57.07 0.59
CA HIS A 781 56.19 -58.41 0.37
C HIS A 781 54.62 -58.41 0.50
N ARG A 782 54.04 -59.48 -0.08
CA ARG A 782 52.56 -59.71 0.05
C ARG A 782 52.36 -60.70 1.22
N SER A 783 51.40 -60.34 2.13
CA SER A 783 51.01 -61.20 3.23
C SER A 783 49.60 -61.71 2.99
#